data_a52b0d97a9b396cafb20033253e186bb
#
_entry.id   a52b0d97a9b396cafb20033253e186bb
#
_cell.length_a   1.000
_cell.length_b   1.000
_cell.length_c   1.000
_cell.angle_alpha   90.00
_cell.angle_beta   90.00
_cell.angle_gamma   90.00
#
_symmetry.space_group_name_H-M   'P 1'
#
loop_
_entity.id
_entity.type
_entity.pdbx_description
1 polymer ?
#
loop_
_entity_poly.entity_id
_entity_poly.type
_entity_poly.pdbx_seq_one_letter_code
_entity_poly.pdbx_strand_id
1 'polypeptide(L)'
;MKTTKERLATAIQVPLDESLTFYHTSLNGLTEEQVEKNRDLYGENVITKGQEDSILKKIYESIINPFTIILLVIAVISLVTNVWLAKPGQEDPTTSIIIVVLVLISGGIRFVQELRSDKAATNLSKMIVNTATVIRQGEIQEVPIDDLVVGDVVKLSAGDMIPADLLLFESRDFFVQQSGLTGESDSVEKLALTKATVQQPDSLLEAESLAFMGTNVLSGSAKAVVLAVGDDTMMGAIEQTLNTYDEPTSFEREMNSISWLLIRLMLVMVPIVFLSNGLTDGDWLEAGVFALSVGVGLTPEMLPMIITASLAKGSIIMAKEKVVIKKLNAIQDLGAIDILCTDKTGTLTQDEIVLEYPLDIHGRLDLTVLRRAYLNSYFQTGLKNLMDRAIIKRTKKEAKEHAILQNLAQTFQKIDELPFDFERRRMSVIVKDEHEVVSLVTKGALEEMLTISSHAEYQGVITPLTDAIREEILAEVRQLNQQGLRVLGVAYKSGLREGHAYTVDDEGDMILTGYLAFLDPPKPSAAPAIKALLEHGVQTKILTGDNEKVTQAVCEKVGLDINQMLLGSEIDQMSNQELAQAVEEVTVFAKLSPDQKARIILQFKANGHAVGYMGDGINDAPSMKVADVGISVDTAVDIAKETADVILLDKDLMVLEKGLVEGRKVYANMTKYIKMTVSSNFGNILSLLVSGIFLPFLPMAPVHLIILNLVYDLSCIALPFDKVDKDFLRNPHTWEAKSITRFMVWMGPISSAFDILTFILLYFIIVPMTTGHAYVHGAESAVGFIVLFQTGWFIESMWSQTMVIHMLRSAKIPFLQSRPAWLVLVTTLLAAAFVTFLPYSPLASLLHLTPLKPIYFIFLLFIIILYMISVTIVKKIYIKKYQEWL
;
A
#
# COMPACT_ATOMS: atom_id res chain seq x y z
N MET A 1 14.52 -3.32 37.81
CA MET A 1 15.38 -2.93 36.66
C MET A 1 15.38 -1.42 36.53
N LYS A 2 16.51 -0.78 36.16
CA LYS A 2 16.54 0.66 35.83
C LYS A 2 15.60 0.90 34.62
N THR A 3 14.92 2.02 34.60
CA THR A 3 14.13 2.42 33.44
C THR A 3 15.02 2.60 32.23
N THR A 4 14.49 2.48 31.00
CA THR A 4 15.26 2.70 29.76
C THR A 4 15.97 4.05 29.76
N LYS A 5 15.28 5.11 30.18
CA LYS A 5 15.87 6.45 30.31
C LYS A 5 17.06 6.48 31.27
N GLU A 6 16.99 5.76 32.36
CA GLU A 6 18.11 5.65 33.32
C GLU A 6 19.29 4.85 32.74
N ARG A 7 19.02 3.82 31.92
CA ARG A 7 20.07 3.04 31.22
C ARG A 7 20.80 3.90 30.18
N LEU A 8 20.06 4.60 29.32
CA LEU A 8 20.62 5.50 28.32
C LEU A 8 21.42 6.65 28.95
N ALA A 9 20.85 7.29 29.99
CA ALA A 9 21.55 8.34 30.72
C ALA A 9 22.82 7.84 31.42
N THR A 10 22.81 6.62 31.95
CA THR A 10 24.01 6.03 32.56
C THR A 10 25.09 5.75 31.51
N ALA A 11 24.72 5.25 30.33
CA ALA A 11 25.64 4.88 29.26
C ALA A 11 26.51 6.03 28.75
N ILE A 12 25.97 7.27 28.73
CA ILE A 12 26.73 8.47 28.32
C ILE A 12 27.61 9.04 29.42
N GLN A 13 27.40 8.65 30.69
CA GLN A 13 28.14 9.17 31.86
C GLN A 13 29.35 8.30 32.24
N VAL A 14 29.47 7.11 31.70
CA VAL A 14 30.56 6.21 31.97
C VAL A 14 31.49 6.07 30.75
N PRO A 15 32.79 5.75 30.94
CA PRO A 15 33.68 5.45 29.83
C PRO A 15 33.15 4.28 28.96
N LEU A 16 33.48 4.29 27.67
CA LEU A 16 33.01 3.26 26.72
C LEU A 16 33.33 1.84 27.20
N ASP A 17 34.52 1.59 27.74
CA ASP A 17 34.96 0.27 28.23
C ASP A 17 34.07 -0.23 29.38
N GLU A 18 33.61 0.65 30.26
CA GLU A 18 32.69 0.29 31.33
C GLU A 18 31.30 -0.01 30.79
N SER A 19 30.81 0.76 29.78
CA SER A 19 29.55 0.49 29.08
C SER A 19 29.60 -0.86 28.36
N LEU A 20 30.69 -1.17 27.64
CA LEU A 20 30.85 -2.46 26.96
C LEU A 20 30.83 -3.62 27.95
N THR A 21 31.52 -3.45 29.10
CA THR A 21 31.57 -4.47 30.18
C THR A 21 30.18 -4.68 30.77
N PHE A 22 29.42 -3.61 31.01
CA PHE A 22 28.09 -3.69 31.56
C PHE A 22 27.12 -4.46 30.65
N TYR A 23 27.20 -4.28 29.34
CA TYR A 23 26.38 -4.98 28.35
C TYR A 23 26.97 -6.32 27.89
N HIS A 24 28.02 -6.80 28.56
CA HIS A 24 28.73 -8.07 28.26
C HIS A 24 29.16 -8.19 26.80
N THR A 25 29.60 -7.08 26.19
CA THR A 25 30.01 -7.02 24.79
C THR A 25 31.44 -6.51 24.62
N SER A 26 31.94 -6.54 23.41
CA SER A 26 33.25 -6.01 23.00
C SER A 26 33.17 -5.34 21.65
N LEU A 27 34.19 -4.58 21.23
CA LEU A 27 34.25 -3.98 19.89
C LEU A 27 34.21 -5.01 18.75
N ASN A 28 34.49 -6.28 19.03
CA ASN A 28 34.40 -7.41 18.10
C ASN A 28 32.96 -8.02 18.08
N GLY A 29 32.05 -7.48 18.89
CA GLY A 29 30.67 -7.94 18.98
C GLY A 29 30.46 -9.16 19.87
N LEU A 30 29.26 -9.69 19.89
CA LEU A 30 28.82 -10.81 20.72
C LEU A 30 29.15 -12.16 20.09
N THR A 31 29.25 -13.19 20.94
CA THR A 31 29.23 -14.60 20.51
C THR A 31 27.77 -15.09 20.41
N GLU A 32 27.52 -16.19 19.69
CA GLU A 32 26.14 -16.74 19.57
C GLU A 32 25.52 -17.09 20.94
N GLU A 33 26.30 -17.63 21.87
CA GLU A 33 25.87 -17.94 23.23
C GLU A 33 25.47 -16.66 24.00
N GLN A 34 26.21 -15.56 23.80
CA GLN A 34 25.87 -14.25 24.39
C GLN A 34 24.61 -13.65 23.75
N VAL A 35 24.40 -13.82 22.43
CA VAL A 35 23.18 -13.38 21.72
C VAL A 35 21.97 -14.07 22.32
N GLU A 36 21.98 -15.40 22.47
CA GLU A 36 20.83 -16.12 23.07
C GLU A 36 20.57 -15.66 24.49
N LYS A 37 21.63 -15.55 25.31
CA LYS A 37 21.53 -15.07 26.69
C LYS A 37 20.95 -13.65 26.79
N ASN A 38 21.39 -12.75 25.91
CA ASN A 38 20.88 -11.36 25.92
C ASN A 38 19.46 -11.28 25.39
N ARG A 39 19.07 -12.16 24.44
CA ARG A 39 17.67 -12.30 23.99
C ARG A 39 16.75 -12.74 25.13
N ASP A 40 17.18 -13.69 25.95
CA ASP A 40 16.40 -14.15 27.11
C ASP A 40 16.28 -13.07 28.21
N LEU A 41 17.30 -12.20 28.34
CA LEU A 41 17.36 -11.16 29.39
C LEU A 41 16.61 -9.87 29.00
N TYR A 42 16.72 -9.45 27.75
CA TYR A 42 16.24 -8.14 27.27
C TYR A 42 15.11 -8.24 26.25
N GLY A 43 14.76 -9.45 25.77
CA GLY A 43 13.74 -9.66 24.74
C GLY A 43 14.25 -9.50 23.31
N GLU A 44 13.32 -9.61 22.39
CA GLU A 44 13.52 -9.41 20.94
C GLU A 44 13.35 -7.93 20.59
N ASN A 45 13.92 -7.51 19.47
CA ASN A 45 13.81 -6.12 18.99
C ASN A 45 12.49 -5.90 18.22
N VAL A 46 11.38 -6.18 18.88
CA VAL A 46 10.01 -6.02 18.32
C VAL A 46 9.22 -5.05 19.18
N ILE A 47 8.69 -4.00 18.55
CA ILE A 47 7.76 -3.09 19.21
C ILE A 47 6.38 -3.75 19.19
N THR A 48 5.80 -3.95 20.37
CA THR A 48 4.44 -4.49 20.50
C THR A 48 3.44 -3.41 20.10
N LYS A 49 2.99 -3.42 18.87
CA LYS A 49 1.91 -2.53 18.40
C LYS A 49 0.61 -2.95 19.07
N GLY A 50 0.24 -2.27 20.17
CA GLY A 50 -1.00 -2.51 20.89
C GLY A 50 -1.13 -3.96 21.41
N GLN A 51 -1.93 -4.20 22.44
CA GLN A 51 -2.29 -5.57 22.80
C GLN A 51 -3.02 -6.21 21.63
N GLU A 52 -2.50 -7.31 21.06
CA GLU A 52 -3.28 -8.15 20.15
C GLU A 52 -4.63 -8.40 20.78
N ASP A 53 -5.70 -8.04 20.10
CA ASP A 53 -7.05 -8.22 20.60
C ASP A 53 -7.24 -9.68 20.99
N SER A 54 -7.57 -9.91 22.27
CA SER A 54 -7.86 -11.23 22.80
C SER A 54 -8.87 -11.94 21.90
N ILE A 55 -8.69 -13.24 21.68
CA ILE A 55 -9.64 -14.07 20.90
C ILE A 55 -11.08 -13.85 21.40
N LEU A 56 -11.25 -13.68 22.70
CA LEU A 56 -12.57 -13.41 23.31
C LEU A 56 -13.12 -12.05 22.87
N LYS A 57 -12.27 -11.02 22.76
CA LYS A 57 -12.66 -9.69 22.25
C LYS A 57 -13.07 -9.78 20.79
N LYS A 58 -12.30 -10.46 19.94
CA LYS A 58 -12.63 -10.70 18.53
C LYS A 58 -13.96 -11.45 18.36
N ILE A 59 -14.22 -12.47 19.16
CA ILE A 59 -15.52 -13.18 19.18
C ILE A 59 -16.63 -12.22 19.58
N TYR A 60 -16.42 -11.42 20.62
CA TYR A 60 -17.41 -10.44 21.08
C TYR A 60 -17.74 -9.42 19.99
N GLU A 61 -16.74 -8.81 19.36
CA GLU A 61 -16.91 -7.82 18.29
C GLU A 61 -17.52 -8.42 17.02
N SER A 62 -17.20 -9.67 16.69
CA SER A 62 -17.80 -10.37 15.55
C SER A 62 -19.28 -10.71 15.78
N ILE A 63 -19.70 -10.96 17.03
CA ILE A 63 -21.10 -11.30 17.37
C ILE A 63 -21.90 -10.05 17.73
N ILE A 64 -21.33 -9.12 18.49
CA ILE A 64 -22.04 -7.94 19.01
C ILE A 64 -21.69 -6.73 18.12
N ASN A 65 -22.61 -6.37 17.26
CA ASN A 65 -22.55 -5.17 16.43
C ASN A 65 -23.95 -4.52 16.40
N PRO A 66 -24.09 -3.29 15.90
CA PRO A 66 -25.37 -2.58 15.90
C PRO A 66 -26.53 -3.36 15.28
N PHE A 67 -26.27 -4.18 14.26
CA PHE A 67 -27.30 -4.96 13.56
C PHE A 67 -27.71 -6.20 14.35
N THR A 68 -26.76 -6.94 14.88
CA THR A 68 -27.06 -8.10 15.73
C THR A 68 -27.75 -7.68 17.03
N ILE A 69 -27.47 -6.49 17.56
CA ILE A 69 -28.21 -5.92 18.69
C ILE A 69 -29.68 -5.73 18.33
N ILE A 70 -29.99 -5.18 17.14
CA ILE A 70 -31.39 -5.01 16.68
C ILE A 70 -32.06 -6.38 16.53
N LEU A 71 -31.37 -7.37 15.94
CA LEU A 71 -31.89 -8.74 15.83
C LEU A 71 -32.15 -9.35 17.19
N LEU A 72 -31.27 -9.17 18.17
CA LEU A 72 -31.49 -9.64 19.55
C LEU A 72 -32.67 -8.93 20.21
N VAL A 73 -32.86 -7.63 19.94
CA VAL A 73 -34.04 -6.88 20.40
C VAL A 73 -35.32 -7.47 19.79
N ILE A 74 -35.32 -7.77 18.49
CA ILE A 74 -36.45 -8.43 17.81
C ILE A 74 -36.71 -9.81 18.44
N ALA A 75 -35.66 -10.61 18.72
CA ALA A 75 -35.78 -11.90 19.36
C ALA A 75 -36.40 -11.79 20.74
N VAL A 76 -36.03 -10.78 21.54
CA VAL A 76 -36.63 -10.52 22.86
C VAL A 76 -38.09 -10.08 22.73
N ILE A 77 -38.41 -9.17 21.82
CA ILE A 77 -39.80 -8.75 21.57
C ILE A 77 -40.63 -9.96 21.14
N SER A 78 -40.12 -10.75 20.18
CA SER A 78 -40.81 -11.98 19.74
C SER A 78 -41.01 -13.00 20.88
N LEU A 79 -40.02 -13.15 21.79
CA LEU A 79 -40.14 -14.01 22.94
C LEU A 79 -41.22 -13.50 23.90
N VAL A 80 -41.25 -12.19 24.16
CA VAL A 80 -42.27 -11.56 25.01
C VAL A 80 -43.67 -11.75 24.43
N THR A 81 -43.83 -11.52 23.14
CA THR A 81 -45.15 -11.58 22.46
C THR A 81 -45.66 -13.02 22.30
N ASN A 82 -44.76 -13.91 21.81
CA ASN A 82 -45.17 -15.27 21.42
C ASN A 82 -45.08 -16.28 22.57
N VAL A 83 -44.47 -15.91 23.70
CA VAL A 83 -44.35 -16.81 24.86
C VAL A 83 -45.02 -16.19 26.12
N TRP A 84 -44.64 -14.97 26.51
CA TRP A 84 -45.12 -14.36 27.77
C TRP A 84 -46.54 -13.81 27.67
N LEU A 85 -46.90 -13.18 26.55
CA LEU A 85 -48.21 -12.60 26.28
C LEU A 85 -49.13 -13.55 25.50
N ALA A 86 -48.65 -14.72 25.08
CA ALA A 86 -49.43 -15.73 24.37
C ALA A 86 -50.51 -16.32 25.27
N LYS A 87 -51.64 -16.75 24.65
CA LYS A 87 -52.70 -17.49 25.38
C LYS A 87 -52.15 -18.82 25.85
N PRO A 88 -52.55 -19.31 27.07
CA PRO A 88 -52.10 -20.62 27.54
C PRO A 88 -52.32 -21.72 26.51
N GLY A 89 -51.23 -22.46 26.17
CA GLY A 89 -51.23 -23.53 25.17
C GLY A 89 -50.95 -23.09 23.73
N GLN A 90 -50.63 -21.79 23.51
CA GLN A 90 -50.22 -21.26 22.20
C GLN A 90 -48.82 -20.59 22.26
N GLU A 91 -48.02 -20.97 23.27
CA GLU A 91 -46.67 -20.41 23.42
C GLU A 91 -45.76 -21.00 22.35
N ASP A 92 -45.13 -20.10 21.54
CA ASP A 92 -44.23 -20.51 20.47
C ASP A 92 -42.92 -19.71 20.47
N PRO A 93 -41.81 -20.23 21.05
CA PRO A 93 -40.53 -19.58 21.09
C PRO A 93 -39.71 -19.71 19.79
N THR A 94 -40.25 -20.40 18.79
CA THR A 94 -39.53 -20.81 17.57
C THR A 94 -38.88 -19.65 16.84
N THR A 95 -39.60 -18.56 16.61
CA THR A 95 -39.06 -17.37 15.92
C THR A 95 -37.86 -16.78 16.67
N SER A 96 -37.97 -16.68 18.01
CA SER A 96 -36.85 -16.14 18.82
C SER A 96 -35.62 -17.03 18.77
N ILE A 97 -35.81 -18.35 18.83
CA ILE A 97 -34.72 -19.35 18.74
C ILE A 97 -34.05 -19.26 17.38
N ILE A 98 -34.82 -19.19 16.30
CA ILE A 98 -34.30 -19.05 14.93
C ILE A 98 -33.45 -17.80 14.79
N ILE A 99 -33.92 -16.65 15.27
CA ILE A 99 -33.18 -15.39 15.20
C ILE A 99 -31.82 -15.52 15.95
N VAL A 100 -31.83 -16.08 17.16
CA VAL A 100 -30.58 -16.29 17.92
C VAL A 100 -29.62 -17.22 17.19
N VAL A 101 -30.11 -18.33 16.63
CA VAL A 101 -29.29 -19.27 15.84
C VAL A 101 -28.70 -18.56 14.60
N LEU A 102 -29.48 -17.75 13.91
CA LEU A 102 -29.00 -16.99 12.75
C LEU A 102 -27.92 -15.96 13.15
N VAL A 103 -28.09 -15.27 14.28
CA VAL A 103 -27.06 -14.36 14.81
C VAL A 103 -25.76 -15.10 15.12
N LEU A 104 -25.85 -16.29 15.72
CA LEU A 104 -24.67 -17.12 16.02
C LEU A 104 -23.98 -17.62 14.74
N ILE A 105 -24.74 -18.03 13.73
CA ILE A 105 -24.20 -18.46 12.44
C ILE A 105 -23.51 -17.26 11.75
N SER A 106 -24.17 -16.11 11.67
CA SER A 106 -23.61 -14.90 11.04
C SER A 106 -22.34 -14.44 11.76
N GLY A 107 -22.37 -14.37 13.10
CA GLY A 107 -21.19 -14.03 13.91
C GLY A 107 -20.04 -15.02 13.76
N GLY A 108 -20.36 -16.32 13.71
CA GLY A 108 -19.36 -17.37 13.48
C GLY A 108 -18.67 -17.26 12.12
N ILE A 109 -19.42 -16.95 11.07
CA ILE A 109 -18.87 -16.74 9.71
C ILE A 109 -17.95 -15.52 9.71
N ARG A 110 -18.37 -14.40 10.32
CA ARG A 110 -17.52 -13.19 10.45
C ARG A 110 -16.23 -13.49 11.18
N PHE A 111 -16.30 -14.14 12.33
CA PHE A 111 -15.14 -14.51 13.13
C PHE A 111 -14.12 -15.35 12.34
N VAL A 112 -14.58 -16.39 11.64
CA VAL A 112 -13.70 -17.23 10.81
C VAL A 112 -13.05 -16.43 9.68
N GLN A 113 -13.77 -15.51 9.05
CA GLN A 113 -13.25 -14.67 7.98
C GLN A 113 -12.25 -13.64 8.50
N GLU A 114 -12.52 -13.01 9.62
CA GLU A 114 -11.62 -12.07 10.29
C GLU A 114 -10.29 -12.74 10.65
N LEU A 115 -10.33 -13.93 11.26
CA LEU A 115 -9.13 -14.72 11.52
C LEU A 115 -8.33 -15.06 10.26
N ARG A 116 -9.00 -15.34 9.15
CA ARG A 116 -8.31 -15.62 7.88
C ARG A 116 -7.66 -14.38 7.29
N SER A 117 -8.33 -13.24 7.41
CA SER A 117 -7.83 -11.95 6.95
C SER A 117 -6.60 -11.51 7.74
N ASP A 118 -6.66 -11.59 9.08
CA ASP A 118 -5.55 -11.26 9.97
C ASP A 118 -4.31 -12.12 9.68
N LYS A 119 -4.52 -13.45 9.52
CA LYS A 119 -3.41 -14.34 9.14
C LYS A 119 -2.81 -13.99 7.77
N ALA A 120 -3.62 -13.59 6.81
CA ALA A 120 -3.13 -13.17 5.50
C ALA A 120 -2.30 -11.89 5.61
N ALA A 121 -2.77 -10.89 6.36
CA ALA A 121 -2.05 -9.65 6.60
C ALA A 121 -0.72 -9.88 7.34
N THR A 122 -0.72 -10.68 8.41
CA THR A 122 0.49 -11.03 9.17
C THR A 122 1.52 -11.81 8.34
N ASN A 123 1.07 -12.72 7.48
CA ASN A 123 1.99 -13.47 6.62
C ASN A 123 2.62 -12.59 5.53
N LEU A 124 1.92 -11.55 5.07
CA LEU A 124 2.44 -10.61 4.09
C LEU A 124 3.47 -9.65 4.70
N SER A 125 3.23 -9.14 5.90
CA SER A 125 4.19 -8.27 6.59
C SER A 125 5.52 -8.99 6.85
N LYS A 126 5.50 -10.30 7.09
CA LYS A 126 6.71 -11.13 7.25
C LYS A 126 7.50 -11.38 5.96
N MET A 127 6.98 -11.05 4.79
CA MET A 127 7.72 -11.19 3.53
C MET A 127 8.72 -10.05 3.30
N ILE A 128 8.61 -8.96 4.04
CA ILE A 128 9.54 -7.84 4.00
C ILE A 128 10.38 -7.90 5.28
N VAL A 129 11.64 -8.22 5.12
CA VAL A 129 12.59 -8.29 6.24
C VAL A 129 13.54 -7.10 6.11
N ASN A 130 13.46 -6.17 7.06
CA ASN A 130 14.49 -5.16 7.22
C ASN A 130 15.68 -5.79 7.94
N THR A 131 16.88 -5.55 7.43
CA THR A 131 18.12 -6.09 7.99
C THR A 131 18.99 -4.99 8.59
N ALA A 132 19.82 -5.34 9.55
CA ALA A 132 20.86 -4.48 10.09
C ALA A 132 22.23 -5.13 9.92
N THR A 133 23.23 -4.33 9.59
CA THR A 133 24.62 -4.79 9.50
C THR A 133 25.22 -4.83 10.91
N VAL A 134 25.54 -6.02 11.40
CA VAL A 134 26.15 -6.22 12.73
C VAL A 134 27.55 -6.77 12.62
N ILE A 135 28.35 -6.53 13.66
CA ILE A 135 29.64 -7.16 13.87
C ILE A 135 29.47 -8.17 15.02
N ARG A 136 29.55 -9.46 14.72
CA ARG A 136 29.57 -10.55 15.72
C ARG A 136 30.80 -11.39 15.53
N GLN A 137 31.53 -11.68 16.59
CA GLN A 137 32.82 -12.42 16.59
C GLN A 137 33.88 -11.84 15.66
N GLY A 138 33.84 -10.51 15.42
CA GLY A 138 34.74 -9.80 14.50
C GLY A 138 34.40 -9.91 13.03
N GLU A 139 33.33 -10.62 12.67
CA GLU A 139 32.82 -10.72 11.31
C GLU A 139 31.58 -9.80 11.09
N ILE A 140 31.54 -9.17 9.91
CA ILE A 140 30.41 -8.34 9.50
C ILE A 140 29.35 -9.26 8.87
N GLN A 141 28.13 -9.22 9.39
CA GLN A 141 26.98 -10.00 8.87
C GLN A 141 25.71 -9.18 8.87
N GLU A 142 24.77 -9.52 8.01
CA GLU A 142 23.44 -8.95 8.00
C GLU A 142 22.50 -9.85 8.78
N VAL A 143 21.75 -9.25 9.72
CA VAL A 143 20.73 -9.94 10.51
C VAL A 143 19.39 -9.22 10.39
N PRO A 144 18.26 -9.92 10.49
CA PRO A 144 16.96 -9.26 10.62
C PRO A 144 16.97 -8.28 11.79
N ILE A 145 16.34 -7.12 11.64
CA ILE A 145 16.26 -6.11 12.71
C ILE A 145 15.63 -6.71 13.97
N ASP A 146 14.65 -7.58 13.82
CA ASP A 146 13.96 -8.26 14.92
C ASP A 146 14.89 -9.17 15.74
N ASP A 147 15.99 -9.65 15.13
CA ASP A 147 16.99 -10.53 15.74
C ASP A 147 18.13 -9.78 16.45
N LEU A 148 18.11 -8.45 16.47
CA LEU A 148 19.03 -7.64 17.24
C LEU A 148 18.80 -7.81 18.74
N VAL A 149 19.92 -7.85 19.48
CA VAL A 149 19.90 -7.93 20.94
C VAL A 149 20.73 -6.82 21.57
N VAL A 150 20.45 -6.50 22.81
CA VAL A 150 21.27 -5.56 23.58
C VAL A 150 22.72 -6.05 23.65
N GLY A 151 23.67 -5.17 23.35
CA GLY A 151 25.10 -5.49 23.29
C GLY A 151 25.61 -5.83 21.87
N ASP A 152 24.75 -5.97 20.86
CA ASP A 152 25.20 -6.08 19.47
C ASP A 152 25.94 -4.82 19.03
N VAL A 153 26.98 -5.01 18.18
CA VAL A 153 27.69 -3.91 17.54
C VAL A 153 27.11 -3.71 16.14
N VAL A 154 26.52 -2.56 15.91
CA VAL A 154 25.87 -2.20 14.63
C VAL A 154 26.78 -1.26 13.85
N LYS A 155 26.87 -1.47 12.54
CA LYS A 155 27.48 -0.57 11.57
C LYS A 155 26.41 0.15 10.80
N LEU A 156 26.45 1.49 10.80
CA LEU A 156 25.49 2.36 10.14
C LEU A 156 26.13 3.13 8.99
N SER A 157 25.37 3.36 7.94
CA SER A 157 25.75 4.10 6.73
C SER A 157 24.59 4.97 6.26
N ALA A 158 24.86 5.95 5.42
CA ALA A 158 23.80 6.79 4.84
C ALA A 158 22.71 5.95 4.15
N GLY A 159 21.45 6.20 4.50
CA GLY A 159 20.26 5.48 4.01
C GLY A 159 19.75 4.40 4.96
N ASP A 160 20.51 4.00 5.97
CA ASP A 160 20.08 3.04 6.96
C ASP A 160 19.08 3.67 7.93
N MET A 161 18.10 2.89 8.34
CA MET A 161 17.28 3.20 9.52
C MET A 161 18.02 2.73 10.77
N ILE A 162 18.01 3.54 11.82
CA ILE A 162 18.59 3.17 13.10
C ILE A 162 17.68 2.11 13.73
N PRO A 163 18.20 0.86 13.92
CA PRO A 163 17.35 -0.29 14.21
C PRO A 163 17.00 -0.47 15.69
N ALA A 164 17.68 0.24 16.58
CA ALA A 164 17.52 0.15 18.04
C ALA A 164 18.05 1.44 18.70
N ASP A 165 17.95 1.60 20.01
CA ASP A 165 18.62 2.71 20.68
C ASP A 165 20.10 2.38 20.89
N LEU A 166 20.99 3.22 20.37
CA LEU A 166 22.38 2.95 20.15
C LEU A 166 23.30 3.96 20.87
N LEU A 167 24.47 3.51 21.32
CA LEU A 167 25.59 4.34 21.75
C LEU A 167 26.69 4.35 20.69
N LEU A 168 27.00 5.50 20.13
CA LEU A 168 28.01 5.68 19.11
C LEU A 168 29.43 5.67 19.74
N PHE A 169 30.33 4.86 19.19
CA PHE A 169 31.74 4.83 19.60
C PHE A 169 32.69 5.12 18.45
N GLU A 170 32.25 5.09 17.21
CA GLU A 170 32.96 5.56 16.03
C GLU A 170 31.95 6.29 15.15
N SER A 171 32.24 7.51 14.73
CA SER A 171 31.39 8.30 13.82
C SER A 171 32.27 9.15 12.90
N ARG A 172 31.80 9.34 11.63
CA ARG A 172 32.44 10.18 10.63
C ARG A 172 31.35 10.92 9.86
N ASP A 173 31.29 12.24 10.02
CA ASP A 173 30.28 13.11 9.41
C ASP A 173 28.88 12.50 9.47
N PHE A 174 28.52 12.03 10.65
CA PHE A 174 27.34 11.21 10.86
C PHE A 174 26.15 12.09 11.25
N PHE A 175 25.27 12.33 10.27
CA PHE A 175 24.05 13.13 10.43
C PHE A 175 22.82 12.25 10.40
N VAL A 176 21.93 12.48 11.35
CA VAL A 176 20.66 11.75 11.47
C VAL A 176 19.48 12.70 11.43
N GLN A 177 18.37 12.21 10.89
CA GLN A 177 17.08 12.89 10.93
C GLN A 177 16.22 12.27 12.04
N GLN A 178 15.87 13.08 13.02
CA GLN A 178 15.10 12.66 14.21
C GLN A 178 13.64 13.12 14.17
N SER A 179 13.11 13.51 13.01
CA SER A 179 11.76 14.07 12.86
C SER A 179 10.65 13.16 13.41
N GLY A 180 10.84 11.85 13.38
CA GLY A 180 9.90 10.88 13.96
C GLY A 180 9.77 10.95 15.49
N LEU A 181 10.78 11.49 16.19
CA LEU A 181 10.81 11.62 17.63
C LEU A 181 10.63 13.07 18.12
N THR A 182 11.16 14.03 17.36
CA THR A 182 11.17 15.46 17.76
C THR A 182 10.13 16.29 17.04
N GLY A 183 9.63 15.83 15.88
CA GLY A 183 8.78 16.59 14.97
C GLY A 183 9.54 17.61 14.10
N GLU A 184 10.85 17.80 14.33
CA GLU A 184 11.69 18.74 13.58
C GLU A 184 12.40 18.04 12.43
N SER A 185 12.45 18.69 11.27
CA SER A 185 13.00 18.11 10.03
C SER A 185 14.50 18.33 9.88
N ASP A 186 15.12 19.15 10.73
CA ASP A 186 16.53 19.47 10.64
C ASP A 186 17.40 18.23 10.94
N SER A 187 18.52 18.14 10.23
CA SER A 187 19.52 17.09 10.48
C SER A 187 20.35 17.42 11.70
N VAL A 188 20.60 16.41 12.53
CA VAL A 188 21.40 16.53 13.74
C VAL A 188 22.70 15.75 13.56
N GLU A 189 23.83 16.40 13.79
CA GLU A 189 25.12 15.75 13.83
C GLU A 189 25.26 14.90 15.11
N LYS A 190 25.72 13.67 14.96
CA LYS A 190 25.97 12.73 16.07
C LYS A 190 27.43 12.35 16.10
N LEU A 191 28.03 12.46 17.29
CA LEU A 191 29.44 12.25 17.53
C LEU A 191 29.69 11.00 18.38
N ALA A 192 30.80 10.34 18.14
CA ALA A 192 31.23 9.19 18.97
C ALA A 192 31.52 9.61 20.41
N LEU A 193 31.18 8.75 21.37
CA LEU A 193 31.54 8.95 22.79
C LEU A 193 33.06 8.86 22.98
N THR A 194 33.73 10.00 23.07
CA THR A 194 35.17 10.10 23.28
C THR A 194 35.53 10.25 24.76
N LYS A 195 34.68 10.88 25.54
CA LYS A 195 34.81 11.06 26.99
C LYS A 195 33.42 11.00 27.65
N ALA A 196 33.36 10.48 28.88
CA ALA A 196 32.18 10.49 29.69
C ALA A 196 31.64 11.92 29.84
N THR A 197 30.34 12.10 29.56
CA THR A 197 29.70 13.42 29.67
C THR A 197 29.36 13.71 31.13
N VAL A 198 29.97 14.75 31.70
CA VAL A 198 29.77 15.12 33.11
C VAL A 198 28.41 15.77 33.40
N GLN A 199 27.82 16.43 32.39
CA GLN A 199 26.48 17.04 32.49
C GLN A 199 25.45 16.19 31.74
N GLN A 200 24.32 15.92 32.41
CA GLN A 200 23.15 15.36 31.70
C GLN A 200 22.60 16.42 30.72
N PRO A 201 22.35 16.07 29.46
CA PRO A 201 21.63 16.93 28.56
C PRO A 201 20.19 17.13 29.10
N ASP A 202 19.59 18.27 28.81
CA ASP A 202 18.20 18.57 29.19
C ASP A 202 17.21 17.55 28.59
N SER A 203 17.52 17.02 27.43
CA SER A 203 16.82 15.91 26.75
C SER A 203 17.81 14.85 26.26
N LEU A 204 17.51 13.57 26.46
CA LEU A 204 18.31 12.46 25.91
C LEU A 204 18.41 12.50 24.38
N LEU A 205 17.39 13.07 23.70
CA LEU A 205 17.36 13.22 22.25
C LEU A 205 18.43 14.19 21.74
N GLU A 206 18.90 15.14 22.59
CA GLU A 206 19.96 16.09 22.26
C GLU A 206 21.36 15.48 22.48
N ALA A 207 21.46 14.31 23.11
CA ALA A 207 22.75 13.69 23.34
C ALA A 207 23.44 13.34 22.01
N GLU A 208 24.65 13.88 21.80
CA GLU A 208 25.41 13.72 20.56
C GLU A 208 25.83 12.26 20.33
N SER A 209 26.05 11.49 21.40
CA SER A 209 26.54 10.10 21.32
C SER A 209 25.42 9.05 21.30
N LEU A 210 24.15 9.44 21.34
CA LEU A 210 23.01 8.53 21.25
C LEU A 210 22.31 8.67 19.90
N ALA A 211 21.97 7.52 19.33
CA ALA A 211 21.13 7.41 18.15
C ALA A 211 19.92 6.51 18.48
N PHE A 212 18.73 6.90 18.02
CA PHE A 212 17.48 6.32 18.49
C PHE A 212 16.76 5.54 17.42
N MET A 213 16.09 4.45 17.82
CA MET A 213 15.28 3.61 16.93
C MET A 213 14.28 4.44 16.13
N GLY A 214 14.11 4.09 14.83
CA GLY A 214 13.14 4.75 13.94
C GLY A 214 13.60 6.10 13.39
N THR A 215 14.84 6.52 13.67
CA THR A 215 15.47 7.67 13.02
C THR A 215 16.33 7.23 11.85
N ASN A 216 16.65 8.13 10.92
CA ASN A 216 17.28 7.79 9.65
C ASN A 216 18.68 8.43 9.54
N VAL A 217 19.62 7.69 8.97
CA VAL A 217 20.96 8.19 8.66
C VAL A 217 20.93 8.94 7.34
N LEU A 218 21.20 10.25 7.35
CA LEU A 218 21.25 11.08 6.15
C LEU A 218 22.61 11.03 5.46
N SER A 219 23.68 11.11 6.25
CA SER A 219 25.04 11.11 5.71
C SER A 219 26.02 10.49 6.70
N GLY A 220 27.22 10.15 6.19
CA GLY A 220 28.32 9.62 6.99
C GLY A 220 28.19 8.16 7.33
N SER A 221 28.98 7.74 8.32
CA SER A 221 28.99 6.35 8.81
C SER A 221 29.30 6.30 10.30
N ALA A 222 28.76 5.28 10.99
CA ALA A 222 29.04 5.09 12.41
C ALA A 222 29.15 3.61 12.79
N LYS A 223 29.76 3.36 13.95
CA LYS A 223 29.64 2.09 14.68
C LYS A 223 29.08 2.37 16.07
N ALA A 224 28.17 1.54 16.50
CA ALA A 224 27.43 1.74 17.73
C ALA A 224 27.14 0.42 18.44
N VAL A 225 26.90 0.50 19.74
CA VAL A 225 26.47 -0.63 20.58
C VAL A 225 24.97 -0.47 20.87
N VAL A 226 24.20 -1.56 20.74
CA VAL A 226 22.77 -1.60 21.08
C VAL A 226 22.59 -1.52 22.60
N LEU A 227 21.86 -0.51 23.06
CA LEU A 227 21.56 -0.28 24.48
C LEU A 227 20.16 -0.73 24.89
N ALA A 228 19.18 -0.58 23.97
CA ALA A 228 17.77 -0.97 24.20
C ALA A 228 17.16 -1.47 22.90
N VAL A 229 16.24 -2.43 23.02
CA VAL A 229 15.54 -3.11 21.90
C VAL A 229 14.04 -3.10 22.12
N GLY A 230 13.27 -3.14 21.04
CA GLY A 230 11.82 -3.29 21.03
C GLY A 230 11.08 -2.28 21.90
N ASP A 231 10.20 -2.75 22.75
CA ASP A 231 9.38 -1.94 23.65
C ASP A 231 10.20 -1.11 24.65
N ASP A 232 11.42 -1.50 24.92
CA ASP A 232 12.35 -0.81 25.80
C ASP A 232 13.08 0.36 25.13
N THR A 233 12.85 0.65 23.83
CA THR A 233 13.42 1.81 23.14
C THR A 233 12.63 3.08 23.41
N MET A 234 13.22 4.25 23.08
CA MET A 234 12.50 5.53 23.15
C MET A 234 11.25 5.53 22.25
N MET A 235 11.36 4.94 21.06
CA MET A 235 10.23 4.79 20.13
C MET A 235 9.16 3.84 20.67
N GLY A 236 9.55 2.70 21.23
CA GLY A 236 8.64 1.75 21.88
C GLY A 236 7.85 2.38 23.03
N ALA A 237 8.49 3.21 23.86
CA ALA A 237 7.83 3.93 24.95
C ALA A 237 6.82 4.98 24.43
N ILE A 238 7.08 5.61 23.28
CA ILE A 238 6.17 6.54 22.62
C ILE A 238 4.97 5.78 22.03
N GLU A 239 5.21 4.69 21.30
CA GLU A 239 4.14 3.88 20.68
C GLU A 239 3.16 3.30 21.72
N GLN A 240 3.64 2.89 22.88
CA GLN A 240 2.77 2.42 23.96
C GLN A 240 1.85 3.53 24.54
N THR A 241 2.25 4.79 24.44
CA THR A 241 1.46 5.94 24.93
C THR A 241 0.56 6.55 23.89
N LEU A 242 0.87 6.37 22.61
CA LEU A 242 0.05 6.84 21.51
C LEU A 242 -1.11 5.85 21.27
N ASN A 243 -2.32 6.21 21.71
CA ASN A 243 -3.53 5.68 21.08
C ASN A 243 -3.52 6.15 19.63
N THR A 244 -3.09 5.30 18.71
CA THR A 244 -3.03 5.62 17.29
C THR A 244 -4.43 5.87 16.75
N TYR A 245 -4.82 7.14 16.66
CA TYR A 245 -5.87 7.58 15.77
C TYR A 245 -5.24 7.66 14.37
N ASP A 246 -5.34 6.58 13.61
CA ASP A 246 -5.06 6.64 12.18
C ASP A 246 -6.11 7.53 11.52
N GLU A 247 -5.69 8.55 10.77
CA GLU A 247 -6.63 9.32 9.97
C GLU A 247 -7.29 8.40 8.93
N PRO A 248 -8.64 8.44 8.82
CA PRO A 248 -9.34 7.57 7.89
C PRO A 248 -8.88 7.87 6.45
N THR A 249 -8.57 6.82 5.73
CA THR A 249 -8.18 6.88 4.31
C THR A 249 -9.32 7.45 3.45
N SER A 250 -9.01 7.89 2.23
CA SER A 250 -10.02 8.34 1.27
C SER A 250 -11.10 7.28 1.04
N PHE A 251 -10.70 6.02 0.96
CA PHE A 251 -11.62 4.88 0.86
C PHE A 251 -12.54 4.74 2.09
N GLU A 252 -12.01 4.80 3.30
CA GLU A 252 -12.81 4.71 4.52
C GLU A 252 -13.82 5.86 4.64
N ARG A 253 -13.42 7.07 4.22
CA ARG A 253 -14.33 8.22 4.16
C ARG A 253 -15.48 8.00 3.19
N GLU A 254 -15.21 7.48 2.00
CA GLU A 254 -16.24 7.17 1.00
C GLU A 254 -17.14 6.01 1.45
N MET A 255 -16.59 4.98 2.08
CA MET A 255 -17.35 3.86 2.65
C MET A 255 -18.27 4.31 3.78
N ASN A 256 -17.80 5.21 4.64
CA ASN A 256 -18.63 5.83 5.66
C ASN A 256 -19.77 6.66 5.03
N SER A 257 -19.49 7.35 3.93
CA SER A 257 -20.51 8.09 3.17
C SER A 257 -21.62 7.17 2.64
N ILE A 258 -21.26 6.01 2.09
CA ILE A 258 -22.22 5.00 1.61
C ILE A 258 -23.02 4.43 2.80
N SER A 259 -22.38 4.12 3.88
CA SER A 259 -23.04 3.62 5.10
C SER A 259 -24.04 4.63 5.63
N TRP A 260 -23.67 5.91 5.67
CA TRP A 260 -24.59 7.00 6.06
C TRP A 260 -25.76 7.18 5.08
N LEU A 261 -25.55 6.98 3.78
CA LEU A 261 -26.63 6.98 2.78
C LEU A 261 -27.68 5.91 3.11
N LEU A 262 -27.23 4.70 3.40
CA LEU A 262 -28.12 3.57 3.74
C LEU A 262 -28.82 3.78 5.08
N ILE A 263 -28.13 4.29 6.10
CA ILE A 263 -28.74 4.65 7.38
C ILE A 263 -29.83 5.72 7.20
N ARG A 264 -29.58 6.76 6.42
CA ARG A 264 -30.61 7.78 6.13
C ARG A 264 -31.80 7.18 5.42
N LEU A 265 -31.59 6.29 4.46
CA LEU A 265 -32.66 5.59 3.76
C LEU A 265 -33.49 4.76 4.76
N MET A 266 -32.83 4.01 5.63
CA MET A 266 -33.48 3.21 6.69
C MET A 266 -34.31 4.10 7.63
N LEU A 267 -33.75 5.21 8.11
CA LEU A 267 -34.44 6.14 9.02
C LEU A 267 -35.73 6.75 8.42
N VAL A 268 -35.79 6.85 7.09
CA VAL A 268 -37.02 7.32 6.39
C VAL A 268 -37.99 6.17 6.15
N MET A 269 -37.48 5.02 5.71
CA MET A 269 -38.32 3.92 5.21
C MET A 269 -38.94 3.08 6.31
N VAL A 270 -38.18 2.81 7.41
CA VAL A 270 -38.72 2.01 8.53
C VAL A 270 -39.97 2.64 9.17
N PRO A 271 -40.02 3.95 9.47
CA PRO A 271 -41.27 4.58 9.95
C PRO A 271 -42.41 4.51 8.93
N ILE A 272 -42.11 4.63 7.64
CA ILE A 272 -43.16 4.53 6.61
C ILE A 272 -43.76 3.14 6.55
N VAL A 273 -42.88 2.10 6.57
CA VAL A 273 -43.33 0.69 6.58
C VAL A 273 -44.11 0.40 7.86
N PHE A 274 -43.66 0.88 9.02
CA PHE A 274 -44.36 0.75 10.29
C PHE A 274 -45.78 1.35 10.25
N LEU A 275 -45.89 2.59 9.82
CA LEU A 275 -47.17 3.27 9.74
C LEU A 275 -48.09 2.63 8.69
N SER A 276 -47.55 2.28 7.51
CA SER A 276 -48.35 1.65 6.44
C SER A 276 -48.96 0.33 6.93
N ASN A 277 -48.15 -0.58 7.46
CA ASN A 277 -48.68 -1.87 7.93
C ASN A 277 -49.56 -1.74 9.18
N GLY A 278 -49.20 -0.89 10.14
CA GLY A 278 -49.99 -0.65 11.34
C GLY A 278 -51.38 -0.08 11.04
N LEU A 279 -51.50 0.76 10.01
CA LEU A 279 -52.80 1.30 9.57
C LEU A 279 -53.63 0.30 8.77
N THR A 280 -52.96 -0.62 8.04
CA THR A 280 -53.62 -1.59 7.17
C THR A 280 -54.12 -2.81 7.97
N ASP A 281 -53.25 -3.38 8.84
CA ASP A 281 -53.57 -4.61 9.58
C ASP A 281 -54.13 -4.34 10.97
N GLY A 282 -53.92 -3.15 11.54
CA GLY A 282 -54.34 -2.79 12.90
C GLY A 282 -53.53 -3.40 14.04
N ASP A 283 -52.56 -4.30 13.74
CA ASP A 283 -51.61 -4.87 14.68
C ASP A 283 -50.25 -4.10 14.67
N TRP A 284 -50.22 -3.07 15.53
CA TRP A 284 -49.03 -2.20 15.65
C TRP A 284 -47.77 -2.92 16.14
N LEU A 285 -47.94 -4.01 16.87
CA LEU A 285 -46.80 -4.77 17.40
C LEU A 285 -46.16 -5.59 16.29
N GLU A 286 -46.96 -6.34 15.53
CA GLU A 286 -46.49 -7.11 14.37
C GLU A 286 -45.91 -6.17 13.30
N ALA A 287 -46.54 -5.04 13.03
CA ALA A 287 -46.02 -3.98 12.14
C ALA A 287 -44.67 -3.44 12.63
N GLY A 288 -44.47 -3.29 13.94
CA GLY A 288 -43.22 -2.85 14.54
C GLY A 288 -42.08 -3.85 14.37
N VAL A 289 -42.34 -5.12 14.66
CA VAL A 289 -41.36 -6.22 14.46
C VAL A 289 -41.00 -6.36 12.98
N PHE A 290 -41.99 -6.28 12.11
CA PHE A 290 -41.76 -6.33 10.66
C PHE A 290 -40.92 -5.14 10.16
N ALA A 291 -41.27 -3.90 10.55
CA ALA A 291 -40.53 -2.71 10.17
C ALA A 291 -39.08 -2.75 10.65
N LEU A 292 -38.83 -3.23 11.88
CA LEU A 292 -37.47 -3.43 12.39
C LEU A 292 -36.70 -4.50 11.59
N SER A 293 -37.39 -5.60 11.22
CA SER A 293 -36.80 -6.66 10.39
C SER A 293 -36.42 -6.17 8.99
N VAL A 294 -37.27 -5.30 8.41
CA VAL A 294 -36.97 -4.59 7.16
C VAL A 294 -35.77 -3.69 7.33
N GLY A 295 -35.67 -2.94 8.43
CA GLY A 295 -34.52 -2.09 8.73
C GLY A 295 -33.22 -2.89 8.80
N VAL A 296 -33.21 -4.06 9.44
CA VAL A 296 -32.04 -4.96 9.48
C VAL A 296 -31.70 -5.47 8.10
N GLY A 297 -32.68 -5.92 7.32
CA GLY A 297 -32.48 -6.43 5.96
C GLY A 297 -31.95 -5.39 4.95
N LEU A 298 -32.06 -4.09 5.26
CA LEU A 298 -31.54 -3.00 4.44
C LEU A 298 -30.05 -2.74 4.63
N THR A 299 -29.50 -3.20 5.73
CA THR A 299 -28.11 -2.93 6.06
C THR A 299 -27.24 -4.05 5.49
N PRO A 300 -26.22 -3.74 4.68
CA PRO A 300 -25.34 -4.73 4.13
C PRO A 300 -24.36 -5.20 5.21
N GLU A 301 -24.79 -6.12 6.05
CA GLU A 301 -23.99 -6.64 7.18
C GLU A 301 -22.64 -7.21 6.75
N MET A 302 -22.58 -7.82 5.58
CA MET A 302 -21.38 -8.46 5.04
C MET A 302 -20.47 -7.51 4.27
N LEU A 303 -20.80 -6.21 4.14
CA LEU A 303 -20.01 -5.25 3.35
C LEU A 303 -18.57 -5.13 3.82
N PRO A 304 -18.27 -4.86 5.11
CA PRO A 304 -16.88 -4.78 5.57
C PRO A 304 -16.13 -6.09 5.33
N MET A 305 -16.78 -7.23 5.58
CA MET A 305 -16.17 -8.54 5.42
C MET A 305 -15.83 -8.86 3.96
N ILE A 306 -16.71 -8.58 3.00
CA ILE A 306 -16.44 -8.84 1.57
C ILE A 306 -15.33 -7.92 1.05
N ILE A 307 -15.29 -6.68 1.53
CA ILE A 307 -14.20 -5.74 1.23
C ILE A 307 -12.86 -6.30 1.73
N THR A 308 -12.77 -6.64 3.01
CA THR A 308 -11.55 -7.19 3.62
C THR A 308 -11.13 -8.50 2.95
N ALA A 309 -12.09 -9.38 2.63
CA ALA A 309 -11.82 -10.62 1.89
C ALA A 309 -11.30 -10.35 0.47
N SER A 310 -11.81 -9.31 -0.21
CA SER A 310 -11.32 -8.89 -1.53
C SER A 310 -9.91 -8.36 -1.47
N LEU A 311 -9.61 -7.51 -0.49
CA LEU A 311 -8.26 -6.96 -0.26
C LEU A 311 -7.28 -8.06 0.12
N ALA A 312 -7.62 -8.93 1.07
CA ALA A 312 -6.77 -10.05 1.48
C ALA A 312 -6.48 -11.01 0.33
N LYS A 313 -7.48 -11.35 -0.47
CA LYS A 313 -7.28 -12.16 -1.68
C LYS A 313 -6.39 -11.44 -2.69
N GLY A 314 -6.65 -10.15 -2.93
CA GLY A 314 -5.87 -9.33 -3.85
C GLY A 314 -4.40 -9.31 -3.45
N SER A 315 -4.10 -9.05 -2.18
CA SER A 315 -2.73 -9.00 -1.67
C SER A 315 -1.99 -10.34 -1.79
N ILE A 316 -2.68 -11.47 -1.56
CA ILE A 316 -2.11 -12.82 -1.76
C ILE A 316 -1.76 -13.06 -3.25
N ILE A 317 -2.61 -12.62 -4.18
CA ILE A 317 -2.34 -12.76 -5.62
C ILE A 317 -1.20 -11.84 -6.03
N MET A 318 -1.21 -10.59 -5.58
CA MET A 318 -0.13 -9.62 -5.83
C MET A 318 1.21 -10.12 -5.31
N ALA A 319 1.27 -10.69 -4.11
CA ALA A 319 2.49 -11.27 -3.54
C ALA A 319 3.05 -12.41 -4.41
N LYS A 320 2.18 -13.25 -5.03
CA LYS A 320 2.62 -14.26 -5.99
C LYS A 320 3.19 -13.67 -7.28
N GLU A 321 2.71 -12.49 -7.67
CA GLU A 321 3.25 -11.69 -8.78
C GLU A 321 4.39 -10.77 -8.35
N LYS A 322 4.95 -10.99 -7.12
CA LYS A 322 6.08 -10.27 -6.56
C LYS A 322 5.79 -8.80 -6.18
N VAL A 323 4.55 -8.49 -5.93
CA VAL A 323 4.08 -7.20 -5.41
C VAL A 323 3.60 -7.39 -3.98
N VAL A 324 4.35 -6.90 -3.00
CA VAL A 324 4.00 -6.99 -1.58
C VAL A 324 3.35 -5.69 -1.13
N ILE A 325 2.20 -5.82 -0.52
CA ILE A 325 1.40 -4.69 -0.02
C ILE A 325 1.62 -4.55 1.48
N LYS A 326 2.14 -3.40 1.92
CA LYS A 326 2.31 -3.09 3.35
C LYS A 326 1.01 -2.63 3.98
N LYS A 327 0.22 -1.82 3.28
CA LYS A 327 -1.09 -1.34 3.73
C LYS A 327 -2.17 -1.85 2.78
N LEU A 328 -3.12 -2.65 3.26
CA LEU A 328 -4.15 -3.28 2.42
C LEU A 328 -4.97 -2.27 1.60
N ASN A 329 -5.19 -1.09 2.13
CA ASN A 329 -5.93 -0.03 1.44
C ASN A 329 -5.20 0.48 0.18
N ALA A 330 -3.86 0.42 0.15
CA ALA A 330 -3.06 0.81 -1.01
C ALA A 330 -3.34 -0.03 -2.26
N ILE A 331 -3.95 -1.22 -2.14
CA ILE A 331 -4.36 -2.03 -3.28
C ILE A 331 -5.31 -1.28 -4.21
N GLN A 332 -6.23 -0.53 -3.63
CA GLN A 332 -7.24 0.21 -4.38
C GLN A 332 -6.64 1.44 -5.03
N ASP A 333 -5.85 2.18 -4.24
CA ASP A 333 -5.16 3.38 -4.72
C ASP A 333 -4.19 3.02 -5.85
N LEU A 334 -3.47 1.87 -5.76
CA LEU A 334 -2.64 1.33 -6.83
C LEU A 334 -3.46 1.06 -8.11
N GLY A 335 -4.67 0.53 -7.98
CA GLY A 335 -5.59 0.32 -9.11
C GLY A 335 -6.12 1.61 -9.72
N ALA A 336 -6.20 2.68 -8.96
CA ALA A 336 -6.72 3.98 -9.36
C ALA A 336 -5.69 4.89 -10.03
N ILE A 337 -4.39 4.59 -9.94
CA ILE A 337 -3.31 5.41 -10.51
C ILE A 337 -3.55 5.66 -11.99
N ASP A 338 -3.50 6.93 -12.39
CA ASP A 338 -3.48 7.40 -13.78
C ASP A 338 -2.15 8.09 -14.16
N ILE A 339 -1.38 8.54 -13.15
CA ILE A 339 -0.02 9.05 -13.32
C ILE A 339 0.96 8.23 -12.47
N LEU A 340 1.98 7.69 -13.12
CA LEU A 340 3.12 7.07 -12.45
C LEU A 340 4.34 8.00 -12.57
N CYS A 341 4.73 8.61 -11.47
CA CYS A 341 5.99 9.32 -11.34
C CYS A 341 7.10 8.34 -10.91
N THR A 342 8.25 8.38 -11.58
CA THR A 342 9.37 7.51 -11.23
C THR A 342 10.69 8.23 -11.38
N ASP A 343 11.67 7.88 -10.54
CA ASP A 343 13.06 8.26 -10.84
C ASP A 343 13.56 7.49 -12.07
N LYS A 344 14.53 8.05 -12.75
CA LYS A 344 15.19 7.43 -13.91
C LYS A 344 16.10 6.28 -13.48
N THR A 345 16.99 6.58 -12.49
CA THR A 345 18.10 5.72 -12.13
C THR A 345 17.60 4.49 -11.37
N GLY A 346 18.08 3.32 -11.78
CA GLY A 346 17.70 2.05 -11.16
C GLY A 346 16.26 1.60 -11.46
N THR A 347 15.36 2.47 -11.92
CA THR A 347 13.99 2.10 -12.32
C THR A 347 13.90 1.83 -13.82
N LEU A 348 14.23 2.83 -14.65
CA LEU A 348 14.27 2.68 -16.10
C LEU A 348 15.58 2.07 -16.58
N THR A 349 16.65 2.27 -15.80
CA THR A 349 18.00 1.80 -16.11
C THR A 349 18.37 0.58 -15.25
N GLN A 350 19.38 -0.17 -15.69
CA GLN A 350 19.89 -1.33 -14.96
C GLN A 350 20.56 -0.87 -13.66
N ASP A 351 20.59 -1.73 -12.64
CA ASP A 351 21.34 -1.48 -11.39
C ASP A 351 22.85 -1.64 -11.58
N GLU A 352 23.32 -1.74 -12.80
CA GLU A 352 24.72 -1.87 -13.15
C GLU A 352 25.13 -0.68 -14.05
N ILE A 353 25.96 0.19 -13.51
CA ILE A 353 26.60 1.25 -14.28
C ILE A 353 27.90 0.68 -14.89
N VAL A 354 28.16 0.99 -16.15
CA VAL A 354 29.37 0.58 -16.85
C VAL A 354 30.26 1.79 -17.05
N LEU A 355 31.52 1.71 -16.58
CA LEU A 355 32.54 2.71 -16.96
C LEU A 355 32.99 2.44 -18.38
N GLU A 356 32.55 3.31 -19.32
CA GLU A 356 32.83 3.18 -20.74
C GLU A 356 34.21 3.75 -21.06
N TYR A 357 34.45 5.02 -20.68
CA TYR A 357 35.68 5.71 -21.04
C TYR A 357 36.34 6.43 -19.84
N PRO A 358 37.58 6.10 -19.46
CA PRO A 358 38.45 6.99 -18.68
C PRO A 358 39.19 7.94 -19.65
N LEU A 359 38.92 9.26 -19.56
CA LEU A 359 39.37 10.25 -20.51
C LEU A 359 40.26 11.30 -19.85
N ASP A 360 41.33 11.75 -20.55
CA ASP A 360 42.11 12.92 -20.17
C ASP A 360 41.35 14.23 -20.43
N ILE A 361 42.02 15.36 -20.21
CA ILE A 361 41.40 16.69 -20.38
C ILE A 361 41.07 17.03 -21.84
N HIS A 362 41.56 16.27 -22.82
CA HIS A 362 41.31 16.43 -24.25
C HIS A 362 40.46 15.28 -24.84
N GLY A 363 39.73 14.52 -24.00
CA GLY A 363 38.84 13.46 -24.43
C GLY A 363 39.50 12.19 -24.94
N ARG A 364 40.79 11.94 -24.66
CA ARG A 364 41.52 10.74 -25.06
C ARG A 364 41.56 9.72 -23.90
N LEU A 365 41.58 8.46 -24.25
CA LEU A 365 41.71 7.37 -23.24
C LEU A 365 42.99 7.49 -22.44
N ASP A 366 42.89 7.57 -21.13
CA ASP A 366 44.02 7.63 -20.20
C ASP A 366 43.80 6.77 -18.94
N LEU A 367 44.68 5.78 -18.78
CA LEU A 367 44.64 4.88 -17.65
C LEU A 367 45.12 5.54 -16.34
N THR A 368 45.76 6.70 -16.38
CA THR A 368 46.14 7.47 -15.20
C THR A 368 44.93 7.98 -14.47
N VAL A 369 43.92 8.42 -15.22
CA VAL A 369 42.61 8.81 -14.70
C VAL A 369 41.91 7.63 -14.00
N LEU A 370 41.93 6.45 -14.66
CA LEU A 370 41.36 5.23 -14.07
C LEU A 370 42.10 4.79 -12.79
N ARG A 371 43.45 4.89 -12.77
CA ARG A 371 44.28 4.58 -11.59
C ARG A 371 43.87 5.44 -10.39
N ARG A 372 43.79 6.76 -10.58
CA ARG A 372 43.43 7.70 -9.50
C ARG A 372 41.97 7.47 -9.04
N ALA A 373 41.05 7.30 -9.97
CA ALA A 373 39.69 6.98 -9.64
C ALA A 373 39.54 5.67 -8.86
N TYR A 374 40.35 4.66 -9.20
CA TYR A 374 40.41 3.41 -8.44
C TYR A 374 40.87 3.62 -7.00
N LEU A 375 41.92 4.40 -6.77
CA LEU A 375 42.39 4.70 -5.41
C LEU A 375 41.28 5.33 -4.57
N ASN A 376 40.60 6.30 -5.11
CA ASN A 376 39.47 6.92 -4.43
C ASN A 376 38.37 5.89 -4.15
N SER A 377 37.91 5.14 -5.15
CA SER A 377 36.79 4.19 -4.99
C SER A 377 37.11 2.97 -4.17
N TYR A 378 38.40 2.56 -4.13
CA TYR A 378 38.82 1.36 -3.40
C TYR A 378 39.00 1.64 -1.91
N PHE A 379 39.64 2.77 -1.56
CA PHE A 379 40.02 3.12 -0.19
C PHE A 379 38.94 3.87 0.59
N GLN A 380 37.88 4.35 -0.06
CA GLN A 380 36.73 4.93 0.65
C GLN A 380 36.12 3.90 1.62
N THR A 381 35.64 4.38 2.79
CA THR A 381 34.83 3.62 3.72
C THR A 381 33.36 3.92 3.48
N GLY A 382 32.50 2.92 3.67
CA GLY A 382 31.06 3.05 3.40
C GLY A 382 30.61 2.16 2.25
N LEU A 383 29.33 2.29 1.89
CA LEU A 383 28.73 1.55 0.77
C LEU A 383 29.28 2.10 -0.57
N LYS A 384 30.01 1.24 -1.26
CA LYS A 384 30.48 1.54 -2.62
C LYS A 384 29.27 1.64 -3.55
N ASN A 385 29.03 2.81 -4.09
CA ASN A 385 27.95 3.05 -5.04
C ASN A 385 28.21 2.32 -6.39
N LEU A 386 27.23 2.34 -7.28
CA LEU A 386 27.34 1.64 -8.57
C LEU A 386 28.53 2.12 -9.44
N MET A 387 28.87 3.43 -9.39
CA MET A 387 29.99 3.99 -10.14
C MET A 387 31.33 3.50 -9.55
N ASP A 388 31.44 3.40 -8.21
CA ASP A 388 32.63 2.85 -7.56
C ASP A 388 32.87 1.40 -7.97
N ARG A 389 31.79 0.60 -7.95
CA ARG A 389 31.86 -0.79 -8.41
C ARG A 389 32.27 -0.88 -9.88
N ALA A 390 31.76 0.01 -10.74
CA ALA A 390 32.12 0.08 -12.15
C ALA A 390 33.62 0.43 -12.34
N ILE A 391 34.14 1.40 -11.58
CA ILE A 391 35.55 1.78 -11.60
C ILE A 391 36.42 0.59 -11.17
N ILE A 392 36.11 -0.05 -10.05
CA ILE A 392 36.86 -1.19 -9.53
C ILE A 392 36.82 -2.37 -10.52
N LYS A 393 35.63 -2.68 -11.08
CA LYS A 393 35.43 -3.76 -12.05
C LYS A 393 36.25 -3.48 -13.33
N ARG A 394 36.20 -2.26 -13.86
CA ARG A 394 36.97 -1.84 -15.04
C ARG A 394 38.47 -1.91 -14.78
N THR A 395 38.95 -1.40 -13.64
CA THR A 395 40.37 -1.43 -13.28
C THR A 395 40.88 -2.84 -13.16
N LYS A 396 40.16 -3.77 -12.50
CA LYS A 396 40.53 -5.19 -12.40
C LYS A 396 40.61 -5.88 -13.78
N LYS A 397 39.78 -5.47 -14.74
CA LYS A 397 39.85 -6.00 -16.11
C LYS A 397 41.07 -5.49 -16.82
N GLU A 398 41.33 -4.18 -16.83
CA GLU A 398 42.48 -3.54 -17.50
C GLU A 398 43.82 -3.87 -16.82
N ALA A 399 43.85 -4.16 -15.52
CA ALA A 399 45.07 -4.57 -14.80
C ALA A 399 45.70 -5.87 -15.32
N LYS A 400 44.98 -6.70 -16.09
CA LYS A 400 45.50 -7.91 -16.73
C LYS A 400 46.50 -7.57 -17.84
N GLU A 401 46.35 -6.44 -18.49
CA GLU A 401 47.11 -6.03 -19.66
C GLU A 401 48.02 -4.83 -19.39
N HIS A 402 47.72 -4.05 -18.35
CA HIS A 402 48.43 -2.80 -18.04
C HIS A 402 49.06 -2.77 -16.66
N ALA A 403 50.42 -2.72 -16.60
CA ALA A 403 51.19 -2.75 -15.35
C ALA A 403 50.88 -1.58 -14.41
N ILE A 404 50.50 -0.41 -14.93
CA ILE A 404 50.18 0.79 -14.15
C ILE A 404 48.95 0.60 -13.24
N LEU A 405 48.14 -0.40 -13.51
CA LEU A 405 46.90 -0.72 -12.76
C LEU A 405 47.05 -1.95 -11.84
N GLN A 406 48.24 -2.61 -11.88
CA GLN A 406 48.48 -3.80 -11.07
C GLN A 406 48.84 -3.44 -9.62
N ASN A 407 48.43 -4.28 -8.68
CA ASN A 407 48.78 -4.22 -7.25
C ASN A 407 48.48 -2.89 -6.51
N LEU A 408 47.62 -2.03 -7.06
CA LEU A 408 47.33 -0.71 -6.47
C LEU A 408 46.88 -0.78 -5.02
N ALA A 409 46.12 -1.80 -4.64
CA ALA A 409 45.68 -2.00 -3.27
C ALA A 409 46.79 -2.34 -2.29
N GLN A 410 47.98 -2.78 -2.78
CA GLN A 410 49.16 -3.16 -1.98
C GLN A 410 50.22 -2.05 -1.98
N THR A 411 50.30 -1.26 -3.06
CA THR A 411 51.26 -0.18 -3.24
C THR A 411 50.85 1.13 -2.59
N PHE A 412 49.59 1.26 -2.22
CA PHE A 412 49.06 2.44 -1.53
C PHE A 412 48.43 2.09 -0.19
N GLN A 413 48.61 2.99 0.79
CA GLN A 413 47.99 2.91 2.09
C GLN A 413 47.03 4.09 2.29
N LYS A 414 45.83 3.80 2.81
CA LYS A 414 44.88 4.84 3.22
C LYS A 414 45.39 5.56 4.47
N ILE A 415 45.33 6.89 4.46
CA ILE A 415 45.62 7.74 5.62
C ILE A 415 44.30 8.26 6.20
N ASP A 416 43.44 8.86 5.36
CA ASP A 416 42.17 9.49 5.79
C ASP A 416 41.19 9.57 4.61
N GLU A 417 39.98 10.11 4.85
CA GLU A 417 39.00 10.40 3.81
C GLU A 417 38.10 11.58 4.18
N LEU A 418 37.63 12.31 3.19
CA LEU A 418 36.56 13.27 3.29
C LEU A 418 35.33 12.65 2.60
N PRO A 419 34.31 12.23 3.34
CA PRO A 419 33.15 11.52 2.78
C PRO A 419 32.38 12.34 1.76
N PHE A 420 31.52 11.66 0.99
CA PHE A 420 30.67 12.31 0.02
C PHE A 420 29.64 13.19 0.73
N ASP A 421 29.45 14.38 0.19
CA ASP A 421 28.47 15.35 0.64
C ASP A 421 27.63 15.81 -0.57
N PHE A 422 26.30 15.93 -0.36
CA PHE A 422 25.36 16.29 -1.41
C PHE A 422 25.46 17.75 -1.87
N GLU A 423 25.92 18.68 -0.99
CA GLU A 423 26.16 20.06 -1.36
C GLU A 423 27.45 20.19 -2.16
N ARG A 424 28.51 19.58 -1.67
CA ARG A 424 29.84 19.59 -2.31
C ARG A 424 29.89 18.72 -3.57
N ARG A 425 29.03 17.71 -3.71
CA ARG A 425 28.94 16.75 -4.84
C ARG A 425 30.26 16.09 -5.18
N ARG A 426 31.16 15.90 -4.20
CA ARG A 426 32.49 15.28 -4.36
C ARG A 426 32.89 14.54 -3.09
N MET A 427 33.87 13.67 -3.24
CA MET A 427 34.51 12.97 -2.14
C MET A 427 36.01 12.82 -2.36
N SER A 428 36.77 12.78 -1.28
CA SER A 428 38.25 12.68 -1.32
C SER A 428 38.75 11.54 -0.47
N VAL A 429 39.82 10.90 -0.93
CA VAL A 429 40.56 9.90 -0.14
C VAL A 429 42.02 10.33 -0.10
N ILE A 430 42.63 10.27 1.08
CA ILE A 430 44.04 10.57 1.29
C ILE A 430 44.77 9.25 1.34
N VAL A 431 45.71 9.08 0.42
CA VAL A 431 46.55 7.87 0.27
C VAL A 431 48.01 8.20 0.27
N LYS A 432 48.82 7.26 0.78
CA LYS A 432 50.26 7.31 0.79
C LYS A 432 50.82 6.22 -0.09
N ASP A 433 51.77 6.55 -0.94
CA ASP A 433 52.45 5.57 -1.84
C ASP A 433 53.69 4.94 -1.21
N GLU A 434 54.36 4.02 -1.93
CA GLU A 434 55.59 3.35 -1.52
C GLU A 434 56.78 4.31 -1.30
N HIS A 435 56.75 5.51 -1.82
CA HIS A 435 57.74 6.56 -1.68
C HIS A 435 57.40 7.56 -0.57
N GLU A 436 56.44 7.21 0.26
CA GLU A 436 55.91 8.04 1.36
C GLU A 436 55.25 9.37 0.91
N VAL A 437 54.89 9.48 -0.36
CA VAL A 437 54.21 10.68 -0.88
C VAL A 437 52.72 10.60 -0.52
N VAL A 438 52.26 11.57 0.24
CA VAL A 438 50.84 11.68 0.60
C VAL A 438 50.10 12.47 -0.48
N SER A 439 49.03 11.89 -1.00
CA SER A 439 48.19 12.49 -2.04
C SER A 439 46.70 12.43 -1.67
N LEU A 440 46.01 13.54 -1.89
CA LEU A 440 44.55 13.63 -1.80
C LEU A 440 44.01 13.41 -3.20
N VAL A 441 43.15 12.44 -3.36
CA VAL A 441 42.49 12.09 -4.65
C VAL A 441 41.00 12.31 -4.51
N THR A 442 40.47 13.21 -5.33
CA THR A 442 39.07 13.63 -5.30
C THR A 442 38.36 13.20 -6.59
N LYS A 443 37.13 12.71 -6.43
CA LYS A 443 36.20 12.54 -7.57
C LYS A 443 34.86 13.20 -7.26
N GLY A 444 34.20 13.75 -8.28
CA GLY A 444 32.94 14.43 -8.09
C GLY A 444 32.31 14.89 -9.39
N ALA A 445 31.21 15.63 -9.28
CA ALA A 445 30.58 16.29 -10.42
C ALA A 445 31.61 17.17 -11.14
N LEU A 446 31.66 17.10 -12.47
CA LEU A 446 32.75 17.74 -13.23
C LEU A 446 32.77 19.26 -13.03
N GLU A 447 31.59 19.88 -12.99
CA GLU A 447 31.46 21.31 -12.76
C GLU A 447 32.11 21.71 -11.43
N GLU A 448 31.87 20.98 -10.37
CA GLU A 448 32.46 21.18 -9.04
C GLU A 448 33.97 20.92 -9.04
N MET A 449 34.40 19.88 -9.78
CA MET A 449 35.84 19.56 -9.90
C MET A 449 36.60 20.66 -10.64
N LEU A 450 35.96 21.30 -11.64
CA LEU A 450 36.54 22.43 -12.35
C LEU A 450 36.69 23.69 -11.46
N THR A 451 35.77 23.90 -10.49
CA THR A 451 35.86 25.06 -9.59
C THR A 451 37.01 24.95 -8.61
N ILE A 452 37.29 23.75 -8.10
CA ILE A 452 38.36 23.51 -7.09
C ILE A 452 39.74 23.28 -7.73
N SER A 453 39.81 23.12 -9.06
CA SER A 453 41.04 22.87 -9.78
C SER A 453 41.66 24.15 -10.34
N SER A 454 42.94 24.38 -10.03
CA SER A 454 43.71 25.48 -10.55
C SER A 454 44.64 25.05 -11.69
N HIS A 455 44.95 23.77 -11.78
CA HIS A 455 45.81 23.18 -12.80
C HIS A 455 45.16 21.95 -13.45
N ALA A 456 45.68 21.56 -14.60
CA ALA A 456 45.32 20.32 -15.27
C ALA A 456 46.58 19.56 -15.70
N GLU A 457 46.46 18.22 -15.69
CA GLU A 457 47.57 17.34 -16.11
C GLU A 457 47.25 16.72 -17.45
N TYR A 458 48.21 16.79 -18.37
CA TYR A 458 48.16 16.11 -19.66
C TYR A 458 49.51 15.42 -19.94
N GLN A 459 49.49 14.11 -20.11
CA GLN A 459 50.70 13.27 -20.36
C GLN A 459 51.84 13.52 -19.34
N GLY A 460 51.50 13.73 -18.08
CA GLY A 460 52.48 14.00 -17.01
C GLY A 460 52.94 15.44 -16.91
N VAL A 461 52.47 16.35 -17.76
CA VAL A 461 52.80 17.78 -17.72
C VAL A 461 51.64 18.52 -17.04
N ILE A 462 51.97 19.26 -15.98
CA ILE A 462 50.99 20.09 -15.23
C ILE A 462 50.98 21.50 -15.83
N THR A 463 49.82 21.97 -16.23
CA THR A 463 49.60 23.31 -16.80
C THR A 463 48.49 24.03 -16.08
N PRO A 464 48.50 25.39 -16.02
CA PRO A 464 47.37 26.13 -15.49
C PRO A 464 46.06 25.81 -16.20
N LEU A 465 45.00 25.60 -15.45
CA LEU A 465 43.64 25.34 -15.99
C LEU A 465 43.04 26.69 -16.47
N THR A 466 43.28 27.02 -17.75
CA THR A 466 42.75 28.24 -18.36
C THR A 466 41.29 28.13 -18.73
N ASP A 467 40.60 29.28 -18.93
CA ASP A 467 39.20 29.30 -19.36
C ASP A 467 38.98 28.57 -20.70
N ALA A 468 39.96 28.66 -21.61
CA ALA A 468 39.95 27.95 -22.90
C ALA A 468 39.90 26.41 -22.70
N ILE A 469 40.74 25.88 -21.80
CA ILE A 469 40.74 24.44 -21.47
C ILE A 469 39.44 24.03 -20.77
N ARG A 470 38.91 24.89 -19.87
CA ARG A 470 37.59 24.64 -19.21
C ARG A 470 36.47 24.51 -20.24
N GLU A 471 36.43 25.44 -21.21
CA GLU A 471 35.39 25.43 -22.27
C GLU A 471 35.54 24.21 -23.19
N GLU A 472 36.77 23.78 -23.51
CA GLU A 472 37.03 22.58 -24.29
C GLU A 472 36.51 21.34 -23.58
N ILE A 473 36.85 21.18 -22.30
CA ILE A 473 36.35 20.07 -21.45
C ILE A 473 34.82 20.07 -21.40
N LEU A 474 34.20 21.22 -21.14
CA LEU A 474 32.74 21.34 -21.04
C LEU A 474 32.05 21.06 -22.39
N ALA A 475 32.67 21.39 -23.52
CA ALA A 475 32.14 21.06 -24.82
C ALA A 475 32.15 19.57 -25.09
N GLU A 476 33.24 18.89 -24.78
CA GLU A 476 33.38 17.43 -24.91
C GLU A 476 32.37 16.70 -24.01
N VAL A 477 32.25 17.15 -22.77
CA VAL A 477 31.30 16.57 -21.81
C VAL A 477 29.84 16.78 -22.26
N ARG A 478 29.51 17.93 -22.85
CA ARG A 478 28.21 18.14 -23.49
C ARG A 478 27.93 17.12 -24.59
N GLN A 479 28.94 16.75 -25.37
CA GLN A 479 28.80 15.73 -26.41
C GLN A 479 28.62 14.32 -25.82
N LEU A 480 29.37 13.97 -24.78
CA LEU A 480 29.22 12.69 -24.07
C LEU A 480 27.84 12.58 -23.42
N ASN A 481 27.37 13.65 -22.77
CA ASN A 481 26.03 13.69 -22.18
C ASN A 481 24.92 13.55 -23.25
N GLN A 482 25.10 14.09 -24.47
CA GLN A 482 24.15 13.88 -25.57
C GLN A 482 24.10 12.42 -26.03
N GLN A 483 25.17 11.66 -25.81
CA GLN A 483 25.21 10.22 -26.07
C GLN A 483 24.60 9.38 -24.90
N GLY A 484 24.15 10.03 -23.82
CA GLY A 484 23.59 9.38 -22.65
C GLY A 484 24.62 8.91 -21.64
N LEU A 485 25.86 9.41 -21.72
CA LEU A 485 26.92 9.10 -20.76
C LEU A 485 26.92 10.12 -19.61
N ARG A 486 27.06 9.63 -18.38
CA ARG A 486 27.24 10.46 -17.20
C ARG A 486 28.73 10.66 -16.91
N VAL A 487 29.16 11.88 -16.61
CA VAL A 487 30.58 12.20 -16.46
C VAL A 487 30.90 12.60 -15.03
N LEU A 488 32.00 12.03 -14.46
CA LEU A 488 32.60 12.43 -13.20
C LEU A 488 34.05 12.93 -13.43
N GLY A 489 34.39 14.05 -12.82
CA GLY A 489 35.75 14.57 -12.82
C GLY A 489 36.64 13.84 -11.80
N VAL A 490 37.93 13.74 -12.08
CA VAL A 490 38.97 13.18 -11.19
C VAL A 490 40.13 14.17 -11.09
N ALA A 491 40.44 14.57 -9.86
CA ALA A 491 41.55 15.48 -9.58
C ALA A 491 42.38 14.95 -8.40
N TYR A 492 43.61 15.49 -8.26
CA TYR A 492 44.49 15.14 -7.15
C TYR A 492 45.31 16.34 -6.68
N LYS A 493 45.81 16.21 -5.46
CA LYS A 493 46.82 17.12 -4.90
C LYS A 493 47.87 16.27 -4.19
N SER A 494 49.14 16.46 -4.47
CA SER A 494 50.23 15.65 -3.89
C SER A 494 51.16 16.48 -3.02
N GLY A 495 51.97 15.83 -2.18
CA GLY A 495 52.91 16.48 -1.28
C GLY A 495 52.30 17.04 -0.01
N LEU A 496 51.19 16.52 0.44
CA LEU A 496 50.54 16.87 1.69
C LEU A 496 51.35 16.37 2.87
N ARG A 497 51.26 17.05 4.03
CA ARG A 497 52.00 16.69 5.26
C ARG A 497 51.25 15.58 5.99
N GLU A 498 51.96 14.52 6.34
CA GLU A 498 51.39 13.44 7.19
C GLU A 498 51.15 13.97 8.61
N GLY A 499 50.04 13.52 9.24
CA GLY A 499 49.69 13.89 10.62
C GLY A 499 48.89 15.21 10.70
N HIS A 500 48.50 15.80 9.59
CA HIS A 500 47.53 16.91 9.54
C HIS A 500 46.10 16.37 9.64
N ALA A 501 45.19 17.09 10.33
CA ALA A 501 43.78 16.82 10.30
C ALA A 501 43.24 17.37 8.97
N TYR A 502 42.88 16.46 8.05
CA TYR A 502 42.42 16.86 6.73
C TYR A 502 40.96 17.36 6.82
N THR A 503 40.70 18.47 6.17
CA THR A 503 39.39 19.14 6.15
C THR A 503 38.97 19.45 4.73
N VAL A 504 37.74 19.92 4.59
CA VAL A 504 37.16 20.35 3.29
C VAL A 504 38.02 21.47 2.62
N ASP A 505 38.73 22.29 3.40
CA ASP A 505 39.60 23.36 2.89
C ASP A 505 40.82 22.81 2.12
N ASP A 506 41.21 21.57 2.38
CA ASP A 506 42.31 20.92 1.65
C ASP A 506 41.91 20.54 0.20
N GLU A 507 40.62 20.51 -0.10
CA GLU A 507 40.08 20.25 -1.45
C GLU A 507 40.22 21.48 -2.42
N GLY A 508 41.07 22.41 -2.15
CA GLY A 508 41.39 23.55 -3.03
C GLY A 508 42.70 23.38 -3.80
N ASP A 509 42.91 24.15 -4.85
CA ASP A 509 44.09 24.15 -5.71
C ASP A 509 44.45 22.74 -6.25
N MET A 510 43.44 22.02 -6.69
CA MET A 510 43.57 20.66 -7.24
C MET A 510 44.16 20.66 -8.65
N ILE A 511 44.73 19.51 -9.03
CA ILE A 511 45.19 19.24 -10.41
C ILE A 511 44.20 18.29 -11.04
N LEU A 512 43.43 18.79 -12.02
CA LEU A 512 42.48 17.97 -12.77
C LEU A 512 43.23 16.97 -13.65
N THR A 513 42.98 15.67 -13.46
CA THR A 513 43.60 14.62 -14.27
C THR A 513 42.79 14.34 -15.53
N GLY A 514 41.45 14.39 -15.41
CA GLY A 514 40.53 14.08 -16.48
C GLY A 514 39.16 13.70 -15.93
N TYR A 515 38.43 12.92 -16.69
CA TYR A 515 37.08 12.53 -16.32
C TYR A 515 36.72 11.10 -16.75
N LEU A 516 35.71 10.54 -16.10
CA LEU A 516 35.20 9.20 -16.32
C LEU A 516 33.80 9.28 -16.92
N ALA A 517 33.58 8.61 -18.04
CA ALA A 517 32.27 8.56 -18.70
C ALA A 517 31.59 7.21 -18.43
N PHE A 518 30.43 7.25 -17.81
CA PHE A 518 29.66 6.08 -17.43
C PHE A 518 28.42 5.95 -18.28
N LEU A 519 28.12 4.73 -18.68
CA LEU A 519 26.86 4.37 -19.33
C LEU A 519 25.91 3.78 -18.28
N ASP A 520 24.69 4.29 -18.28
CA ASP A 520 23.57 3.77 -17.50
C ASP A 520 22.60 3.07 -18.47
N PRO A 521 22.76 1.77 -18.75
CA PRO A 521 21.99 1.11 -19.79
C PRO A 521 20.53 0.95 -19.38
N PRO A 522 19.57 1.25 -20.27
CA PRO A 522 18.16 1.03 -19.96
C PRO A 522 17.86 -0.47 -19.78
N LYS A 523 16.88 -0.78 -18.93
CA LYS A 523 16.38 -2.13 -18.77
C LYS A 523 15.64 -2.59 -20.02
N PRO A 524 15.85 -3.81 -20.49
CA PRO A 524 15.10 -4.35 -21.62
C PRO A 524 13.59 -4.38 -21.42
N SER A 525 13.14 -4.49 -20.17
CA SER A 525 11.72 -4.51 -19.79
C SER A 525 11.07 -3.12 -19.69
N ALA A 526 11.86 -2.04 -19.66
CA ALA A 526 11.31 -0.69 -19.44
C ALA A 526 10.36 -0.23 -20.58
N ALA A 527 10.77 -0.37 -21.83
CA ALA A 527 9.94 0.03 -22.97
C ALA A 527 8.61 -0.78 -23.07
N PRO A 528 8.61 -2.12 -22.96
CA PRO A 528 7.37 -2.89 -22.89
C PRO A 528 6.47 -2.50 -21.72
N ALA A 529 7.06 -2.21 -20.56
CA ALA A 529 6.31 -1.86 -19.36
C ALA A 529 5.63 -0.48 -19.49
N ILE A 530 6.34 0.53 -19.97
CA ILE A 530 5.78 1.87 -20.23
C ILE A 530 4.61 1.77 -21.22
N LYS A 531 4.76 0.97 -22.28
CA LYS A 531 3.69 0.74 -23.24
C LYS A 531 2.49 0.04 -22.58
N ALA A 532 2.72 -0.99 -21.79
CA ALA A 532 1.64 -1.72 -21.08
C ALA A 532 0.90 -0.81 -20.08
N LEU A 533 1.63 0.03 -19.35
CA LEU A 533 1.03 1.03 -18.44
C LEU A 533 0.16 2.01 -19.22
N LEU A 534 0.63 2.50 -20.37
CA LEU A 534 -0.14 3.41 -21.22
C LEU A 534 -1.40 2.73 -21.79
N GLU A 535 -1.33 1.45 -22.18
CA GLU A 535 -2.49 0.64 -22.60
C GLU A 535 -3.54 0.50 -21.48
N HIS A 536 -3.11 0.62 -20.23
CA HIS A 536 -3.96 0.69 -19.04
C HIS A 536 -4.29 2.12 -18.60
N GLY A 537 -4.04 3.14 -19.44
CA GLY A 537 -4.37 4.54 -19.15
C GLY A 537 -3.52 5.17 -18.06
N VAL A 538 -2.31 4.65 -17.82
CA VAL A 538 -1.34 5.22 -16.87
C VAL A 538 -0.25 5.93 -17.63
N GLN A 539 -0.14 7.24 -17.43
CA GLN A 539 0.95 8.05 -17.98
C GLN A 539 2.18 7.96 -17.08
N THR A 540 3.33 7.67 -17.67
CA THR A 540 4.61 7.67 -16.96
C THR A 540 5.27 9.03 -17.07
N LYS A 541 5.63 9.65 -15.93
CA LYS A 541 6.35 10.92 -15.80
C LYS A 541 7.69 10.67 -15.11
N ILE A 542 8.76 11.22 -15.63
CA ILE A 542 10.11 11.02 -15.09
C ILE A 542 10.52 12.23 -14.27
N LEU A 543 10.84 12.00 -12.99
CA LEU A 543 11.27 13.00 -12.02
C LEU A 543 12.67 12.65 -11.52
N THR A 544 13.70 13.27 -12.05
CA THR A 544 15.09 12.90 -11.76
C THR A 544 15.99 14.08 -11.36
N GLY A 545 16.95 13.81 -10.47
CA GLY A 545 18.06 14.74 -10.18
C GLY A 545 19.14 14.80 -11.27
N ASP A 546 19.09 13.91 -12.27
CA ASP A 546 20.10 13.82 -13.32
C ASP A 546 20.03 14.97 -14.34
N ASN A 547 21.11 15.09 -15.12
CA ASN A 547 21.22 16.06 -16.19
C ASN A 547 20.18 15.82 -17.31
N GLU A 548 19.65 16.92 -17.89
CA GLU A 548 18.62 16.90 -18.93
C GLU A 548 18.99 16.06 -20.14
N LYS A 549 20.25 16.14 -20.61
CA LYS A 549 20.71 15.46 -21.84
C LYS A 549 20.80 13.95 -21.65
N VAL A 550 21.35 13.53 -20.51
CA VAL A 550 21.41 12.10 -20.14
C VAL A 550 20.00 11.52 -19.98
N THR A 551 19.12 12.26 -19.32
CA THR A 551 17.73 11.84 -19.12
C THR A 551 17.00 11.73 -20.45
N GLN A 552 17.15 12.70 -21.33
CA GLN A 552 16.58 12.68 -22.68
C GLN A 552 17.01 11.43 -23.45
N ALA A 553 18.32 11.15 -23.51
CA ALA A 553 18.86 10.00 -24.23
C ALA A 553 18.34 8.65 -23.72
N VAL A 554 18.14 8.52 -22.40
CA VAL A 554 17.55 7.30 -21.79
C VAL A 554 16.07 7.19 -22.13
N CYS A 555 15.29 8.27 -21.98
CA CYS A 555 13.86 8.29 -22.28
C CYS A 555 13.56 7.95 -23.75
N GLU A 556 14.34 8.49 -24.68
CA GLU A 556 14.22 8.16 -26.11
C GLU A 556 14.48 6.66 -26.38
N LYS A 557 15.51 6.08 -25.73
CA LYS A 557 15.84 4.65 -25.86
C LYS A 557 14.74 3.72 -25.33
N VAL A 558 14.01 4.15 -24.31
CA VAL A 558 12.88 3.36 -23.75
C VAL A 558 11.54 3.68 -24.44
N GLY A 559 11.54 4.54 -25.46
CA GLY A 559 10.36 4.86 -26.25
C GLY A 559 9.35 5.76 -25.54
N LEU A 560 9.81 6.54 -24.55
CA LEU A 560 9.00 7.56 -23.91
C LEU A 560 8.99 8.82 -24.77
N ASP A 561 7.82 9.29 -25.18
CA ASP A 561 7.66 10.48 -25.99
C ASP A 561 7.85 11.73 -25.12
N ILE A 562 8.87 12.52 -25.45
CA ILE A 562 9.23 13.70 -24.67
C ILE A 562 8.64 14.91 -25.37
N ASN A 563 7.43 15.31 -24.98
CA ASN A 563 6.78 16.50 -25.50
C ASN A 563 7.47 17.77 -25.02
N GLN A 564 7.70 17.85 -23.70
CA GLN A 564 8.38 18.96 -23.04
C GLN A 564 9.21 18.45 -21.87
N MET A 565 10.25 19.19 -21.51
CA MET A 565 11.09 18.95 -20.33
C MET A 565 11.21 20.24 -19.52
N LEU A 566 11.10 20.15 -18.20
CA LEU A 566 11.33 21.25 -17.25
C LEU A 566 12.52 20.96 -16.36
N LEU A 567 13.28 22.00 -16.05
CA LEU A 567 14.40 21.94 -15.12
C LEU A 567 14.00 22.41 -13.73
N GLY A 568 14.67 21.93 -12.68
CA GLY A 568 14.43 22.37 -11.31
C GLY A 568 14.50 23.88 -11.13
N SER A 569 15.45 24.55 -11.77
CA SER A 569 15.59 26.02 -11.73
C SER A 569 14.42 26.77 -12.36
N GLU A 570 13.72 26.19 -13.32
CA GLU A 570 12.51 26.77 -13.91
C GLU A 570 11.31 26.57 -12.99
N ILE A 571 11.22 25.41 -12.33
CA ILE A 571 10.16 25.08 -11.36
C ILE A 571 10.20 26.01 -10.16
N ASP A 572 11.39 26.41 -9.67
CA ASP A 572 11.52 27.35 -8.56
C ASP A 572 10.97 28.75 -8.90
N GLN A 573 10.98 29.12 -10.17
CA GLN A 573 10.47 30.43 -10.64
C GLN A 573 8.95 30.41 -10.88
N MET A 574 8.32 29.22 -11.00
CA MET A 574 6.90 29.06 -11.25
C MET A 574 6.07 29.18 -9.99
N SER A 575 4.95 29.89 -10.08
CA SER A 575 3.88 29.80 -9.07
C SER A 575 3.20 28.42 -9.11
N ASN A 576 2.46 28.07 -8.07
CA ASN A 576 1.73 26.80 -8.05
C ASN A 576 0.68 26.69 -9.16
N GLN A 577 0.09 27.82 -9.61
CA GLN A 577 -0.89 27.80 -10.71
C GLN A 577 -0.21 27.56 -12.08
N GLU A 578 0.94 28.16 -12.30
CA GLU A 578 1.74 27.93 -13.53
C GLU A 578 2.26 26.50 -13.57
N LEU A 579 2.76 25.99 -12.44
CA LEU A 579 3.24 24.63 -12.34
C LEU A 579 2.09 23.61 -12.54
N ALA A 580 0.89 23.88 -12.01
CA ALA A 580 -0.29 23.03 -12.18
C ALA A 580 -0.69 22.88 -13.67
N GLN A 581 -0.50 23.91 -14.48
CA GLN A 581 -0.72 23.82 -15.94
C GLN A 581 0.43 23.10 -16.64
N ALA A 582 1.67 23.41 -16.26
CA ALA A 582 2.86 22.85 -16.91
C ALA A 582 2.99 21.34 -16.71
N VAL A 583 2.63 20.80 -15.53
CA VAL A 583 2.77 19.36 -15.25
C VAL A 583 1.92 18.47 -16.17
N GLU A 584 0.80 18.97 -16.69
CA GLU A 584 -0.05 18.22 -17.62
C GLU A 584 0.68 17.92 -18.94
N GLU A 585 1.40 18.90 -19.47
CA GLU A 585 2.05 18.81 -20.79
C GLU A 585 3.44 18.19 -20.72
N VAL A 586 4.11 18.31 -19.56
CA VAL A 586 5.50 17.89 -19.37
C VAL A 586 5.58 16.40 -19.06
N THR A 587 6.50 15.70 -19.74
CA THR A 587 6.75 14.27 -19.51
C THR A 587 7.98 14.05 -18.63
N VAL A 588 8.98 14.92 -18.71
CA VAL A 588 10.28 14.75 -18.04
C VAL A 588 10.65 15.99 -17.25
N PHE A 589 11.03 15.79 -16.00
CA PHE A 589 11.52 16.82 -15.08
C PHE A 589 12.93 16.45 -14.64
N ALA A 590 13.91 17.30 -14.93
CA ALA A 590 15.33 17.02 -14.73
C ALA A 590 16.01 18.01 -13.76
N LYS A 591 17.14 17.62 -13.17
CA LYS A 591 17.89 18.39 -12.17
C LYS A 591 17.04 18.80 -10.97
N LEU A 592 16.19 17.90 -10.49
CA LEU A 592 15.27 18.15 -9.39
C LEU A 592 15.93 17.93 -8.04
N SER A 593 15.58 18.78 -7.08
CA SER A 593 15.73 18.51 -5.65
C SER A 593 14.59 17.60 -5.15
N PRO A 594 14.73 16.95 -3.99
CA PRO A 594 13.66 16.15 -3.37
C PRO A 594 12.36 16.94 -3.15
N ASP A 595 12.47 18.20 -2.71
CA ASP A 595 11.31 19.07 -2.46
C ASP A 595 10.56 19.44 -3.75
N GLN A 596 11.32 19.67 -4.83
CA GLN A 596 10.73 19.95 -6.15
C GLN A 596 9.99 18.73 -6.69
N LYS A 597 10.50 17.50 -6.48
CA LYS A 597 9.79 16.26 -6.83
C LYS A 597 8.46 16.19 -6.08
N ALA A 598 8.47 16.41 -4.76
CA ALA A 598 7.25 16.40 -3.94
C ALA A 598 6.25 17.49 -4.37
N ARG A 599 6.74 18.70 -4.69
CA ARG A 599 5.91 19.81 -5.18
C ARG A 599 5.21 19.48 -6.50
N ILE A 600 5.86 18.82 -7.44
CA ILE A 600 5.28 18.36 -8.71
C ILE A 600 4.14 17.37 -8.45
N ILE A 601 4.36 16.38 -7.58
CA ILE A 601 3.36 15.38 -7.23
C ILE A 601 2.11 16.03 -6.64
N LEU A 602 2.29 16.99 -5.73
CA LEU A 602 1.18 17.74 -5.13
C LEU A 602 0.37 18.52 -6.18
N GLN A 603 1.00 19.03 -7.25
CA GLN A 603 0.26 19.70 -8.32
C GLN A 603 -0.54 18.72 -9.17
N PHE A 604 -0.03 17.53 -9.50
CA PHE A 604 -0.81 16.49 -10.14
C PHE A 604 -2.05 16.12 -9.31
N LYS A 605 -1.88 15.93 -8.01
CA LYS A 605 -3.00 15.65 -7.09
C LYS A 605 -4.01 16.80 -7.03
N ALA A 606 -3.54 18.05 -7.01
CA ALA A 606 -4.40 19.23 -7.04
C ALA A 606 -5.23 19.32 -8.34
N ASN A 607 -4.70 18.82 -9.45
CA ASN A 607 -5.40 18.70 -10.73
C ASN A 607 -6.41 17.53 -10.77
N GLY A 608 -6.45 16.68 -9.74
CA GLY A 608 -7.41 15.57 -9.60
C GLY A 608 -6.87 14.22 -10.08
N HIS A 609 -5.58 14.11 -10.33
CA HIS A 609 -4.93 12.83 -10.67
C HIS A 609 -4.68 11.96 -9.45
N ALA A 610 -4.69 10.65 -9.66
CA ALA A 610 -4.24 9.65 -8.71
C ALA A 610 -2.79 9.27 -9.02
N VAL A 611 -1.88 9.68 -8.14
CA VAL A 611 -0.43 9.64 -8.42
C VAL A 611 0.24 8.51 -7.66
N GLY A 612 0.90 7.59 -8.40
CA GLY A 612 1.89 6.68 -7.85
C GLY A 612 3.31 7.28 -7.99
N TYR A 613 4.13 7.12 -6.97
CA TYR A 613 5.56 7.47 -7.06
C TYR A 613 6.42 6.25 -6.75
N MET A 614 7.33 5.92 -7.68
CA MET A 614 8.29 4.83 -7.51
C MET A 614 9.71 5.36 -7.34
N GLY A 615 10.36 4.97 -6.24
CA GLY A 615 11.74 5.34 -5.91
C GLY A 615 12.41 4.34 -4.99
N ASP A 616 13.74 4.41 -4.89
CA ASP A 616 14.56 3.48 -4.09
C ASP A 616 15.61 4.18 -3.23
N GLY A 617 15.77 5.49 -3.39
CA GLY A 617 16.75 6.30 -2.67
C GLY A 617 16.17 7.08 -1.49
N ILE A 618 17.07 7.64 -0.67
CA ILE A 618 16.73 8.55 0.43
C ILE A 618 15.96 9.77 -0.11
N ASN A 619 16.36 10.29 -1.26
CA ASN A 619 15.81 11.48 -1.90
C ASN A 619 14.36 11.30 -2.39
N ASP A 620 13.87 10.06 -2.45
CA ASP A 620 12.55 9.72 -2.94
C ASP A 620 11.50 9.62 -1.84
N ALA A 621 11.93 9.43 -0.58
CA ALA A 621 11.03 9.28 0.55
C ALA A 621 10.01 10.44 0.70
N PRO A 622 10.38 11.73 0.58
CA PRO A 622 9.41 12.83 0.62
C PRO A 622 8.35 12.73 -0.49
N SER A 623 8.76 12.35 -1.68
CA SER A 623 7.90 12.16 -2.84
C SER A 623 6.92 11.00 -2.67
N MET A 624 7.40 9.85 -2.16
CA MET A 624 6.55 8.70 -1.84
C MET A 624 5.50 9.04 -0.79
N LYS A 625 5.87 9.83 0.23
CA LYS A 625 4.96 10.21 1.31
C LYS A 625 3.79 11.09 0.85
N VAL A 626 3.98 11.95 -0.16
CA VAL A 626 2.95 12.86 -0.67
C VAL A 626 2.13 12.25 -1.82
N ALA A 627 2.62 11.19 -2.47
CA ALA A 627 1.89 10.44 -3.49
C ALA A 627 0.65 9.74 -2.88
N ASP A 628 -0.30 9.32 -3.74
CA ASP A 628 -1.42 8.47 -3.30
C ASP A 628 -0.96 7.05 -3.02
N VAL A 629 0.07 6.58 -3.74
CA VAL A 629 0.74 5.31 -3.50
C VAL A 629 2.25 5.49 -3.60
N GLY A 630 2.94 5.31 -2.49
CA GLY A 630 4.40 5.17 -2.46
C GLY A 630 4.81 3.76 -2.83
N ILE A 631 5.70 3.62 -3.82
CA ILE A 631 6.15 2.33 -4.35
C ILE A 631 7.67 2.26 -4.22
N SER A 632 8.17 1.16 -3.65
CA SER A 632 9.61 0.92 -3.56
C SER A 632 9.96 -0.50 -3.98
N VAL A 633 11.23 -0.85 -3.89
CA VAL A 633 11.75 -2.18 -4.24
C VAL A 633 12.44 -2.82 -3.04
N ASP A 634 12.55 -4.14 -3.04
CA ASP A 634 13.18 -4.90 -1.96
C ASP A 634 14.65 -4.51 -1.73
N THR A 635 15.34 -4.12 -2.78
CA THR A 635 16.77 -3.68 -2.74
C THR A 635 16.94 -2.19 -2.42
N ALA A 636 15.87 -1.46 -2.14
CA ALA A 636 15.90 -0.04 -1.79
C ALA A 636 16.52 0.19 -0.39
N VAL A 637 16.91 1.43 -0.13
CA VAL A 637 17.32 1.85 1.22
C VAL A 637 16.16 1.76 2.20
N ASP A 638 16.44 1.56 3.47
CA ASP A 638 15.41 1.27 4.48
C ASP A 638 14.37 2.37 4.61
N ILE A 639 14.77 3.63 4.57
CA ILE A 639 13.85 4.76 4.60
C ILE A 639 12.85 4.74 3.42
N ALA A 640 13.30 4.32 2.23
CA ALA A 640 12.41 4.20 1.08
C ALA A 640 11.44 3.01 1.25
N LYS A 641 11.93 1.87 1.75
CA LYS A 641 11.08 0.70 2.06
C LYS A 641 10.07 1.03 3.16
N GLU A 642 10.48 1.79 4.19
CA GLU A 642 9.59 2.14 5.30
C GLU A 642 8.48 3.10 4.86
N THR A 643 8.80 4.09 4.05
CA THR A 643 7.84 5.10 3.55
C THR A 643 6.87 4.51 2.53
N ALA A 644 7.27 3.48 1.78
CA ALA A 644 6.46 2.90 0.72
C ALA A 644 5.22 2.15 1.25
N ASP A 645 4.12 2.23 0.52
CA ASP A 645 2.90 1.45 0.73
C ASP A 645 2.95 0.09 0.03
N VAL A 646 3.74 0.02 -1.06
CA VAL A 646 3.91 -1.16 -1.92
C VAL A 646 5.39 -1.42 -2.16
N ILE A 647 5.81 -2.67 -2.03
CA ILE A 647 7.18 -3.10 -2.31
C ILE A 647 7.18 -4.14 -3.43
N LEU A 648 7.99 -3.90 -4.45
CA LEU A 648 8.22 -4.84 -5.54
C LEU A 648 9.43 -5.72 -5.18
N LEU A 649 9.24 -7.04 -5.16
CA LEU A 649 10.33 -8.00 -4.91
C LEU A 649 11.30 -8.13 -6.10
N ASP A 650 10.88 -7.71 -7.28
CA ASP A 650 11.74 -7.52 -8.45
C ASP A 650 11.66 -6.05 -8.87
N LYS A 651 12.79 -5.44 -9.11
CA LYS A 651 12.89 -4.05 -9.56
C LYS A 651 12.58 -3.94 -11.06
N ASP A 652 11.30 -4.20 -11.40
CA ASP A 652 10.78 -4.22 -12.77
C ASP A 652 9.39 -3.57 -12.86
N LEU A 653 9.24 -2.62 -13.76
CA LEU A 653 7.95 -1.96 -14.02
C LEU A 653 6.86 -2.91 -14.55
N MET A 654 7.21 -4.04 -15.17
CA MET A 654 6.24 -5.07 -15.56
C MET A 654 5.59 -5.74 -14.33
N VAL A 655 6.33 -5.83 -13.22
CA VAL A 655 5.78 -6.33 -11.94
C VAL A 655 4.78 -5.32 -11.38
N LEU A 656 5.07 -4.02 -11.50
CA LEU A 656 4.14 -2.97 -11.10
C LEU A 656 2.86 -2.99 -11.95
N GLU A 657 2.96 -3.15 -13.28
CA GLU A 657 1.81 -3.26 -14.17
C GLU A 657 0.87 -4.41 -13.74
N LYS A 658 1.42 -5.57 -13.41
CA LYS A 658 0.63 -6.70 -12.90
C LYS A 658 -0.07 -6.34 -11.58
N GLY A 659 0.63 -5.69 -10.66
CA GLY A 659 0.06 -5.19 -9.41
C GLY A 659 -1.11 -4.24 -9.64
N LEU A 660 -0.96 -3.30 -10.55
CA LEU A 660 -1.99 -2.34 -10.94
C LEU A 660 -3.25 -3.05 -11.51
N VAL A 661 -3.05 -4.01 -12.41
CA VAL A 661 -4.15 -4.81 -12.99
C VAL A 661 -4.88 -5.61 -11.91
N GLU A 662 -4.16 -6.22 -10.97
CA GLU A 662 -4.79 -6.95 -9.84
C GLU A 662 -5.52 -5.97 -8.90
N GLY A 663 -4.98 -4.79 -8.63
CA GLY A 663 -5.65 -3.73 -7.88
C GLY A 663 -7.00 -3.34 -8.51
N ARG A 664 -7.04 -3.17 -9.82
CA ARG A 664 -8.28 -2.90 -10.58
C ARG A 664 -9.28 -4.04 -10.50
N LYS A 665 -8.82 -5.30 -10.48
CA LYS A 665 -9.71 -6.47 -10.29
C LYS A 665 -10.34 -6.48 -8.90
N VAL A 666 -9.55 -6.16 -7.88
CA VAL A 666 -10.05 -6.05 -6.50
C VAL A 666 -11.09 -4.95 -6.42
N TYR A 667 -10.77 -3.74 -6.91
CA TYR A 667 -11.69 -2.61 -6.96
C TYR A 667 -13.00 -2.98 -7.68
N ALA A 668 -12.92 -3.58 -8.88
CA ALA A 668 -14.09 -3.99 -9.63
C ALA A 668 -15.00 -4.94 -8.84
N ASN A 669 -14.42 -5.95 -8.19
CA ASN A 669 -15.21 -6.94 -7.46
C ASN A 669 -15.86 -6.35 -6.20
N MET A 670 -15.21 -5.40 -5.53
CA MET A 670 -15.81 -4.66 -4.42
C MET A 670 -16.96 -3.77 -4.91
N THR A 671 -16.75 -3.02 -5.99
CA THR A 671 -17.77 -2.16 -6.60
C THR A 671 -18.99 -2.96 -7.07
N LYS A 672 -18.78 -4.15 -7.66
CA LYS A 672 -19.87 -5.07 -8.01
C LYS A 672 -20.75 -5.36 -6.80
N TYR A 673 -20.13 -5.81 -5.70
CA TYR A 673 -20.88 -6.15 -4.49
C TYR A 673 -21.68 -4.95 -3.97
N ILE A 674 -21.04 -3.80 -3.84
CA ILE A 674 -21.66 -2.59 -3.29
C ILE A 674 -22.87 -2.17 -4.16
N LYS A 675 -22.66 -2.03 -5.48
CA LYS A 675 -23.73 -1.60 -6.41
C LYS A 675 -24.89 -2.59 -6.44
N MET A 676 -24.62 -3.90 -6.44
CA MET A 676 -25.64 -4.94 -6.43
C MET A 676 -26.45 -4.94 -5.14
N THR A 677 -25.78 -4.96 -3.99
CA THR A 677 -26.43 -5.03 -2.68
C THR A 677 -27.26 -3.78 -2.41
N VAL A 678 -26.70 -2.60 -2.66
CA VAL A 678 -27.43 -1.34 -2.46
C VAL A 678 -28.65 -1.25 -3.39
N SER A 679 -28.54 -1.68 -4.66
CA SER A 679 -29.66 -1.70 -5.60
C SER A 679 -30.71 -2.73 -5.23
N SER A 680 -30.32 -3.93 -4.81
CA SER A 680 -31.24 -4.99 -4.38
C SER A 680 -32.00 -4.57 -3.13
N ASN A 681 -31.31 -4.05 -2.13
CA ASN A 681 -31.96 -3.57 -0.90
C ASN A 681 -32.93 -2.43 -1.18
N PHE A 682 -32.55 -1.47 -2.03
CA PHE A 682 -33.45 -0.39 -2.43
C PHE A 682 -34.71 -0.91 -3.16
N GLY A 683 -34.54 -1.90 -4.04
CA GLY A 683 -35.68 -2.59 -4.69
C GLY A 683 -36.61 -3.27 -3.69
N ASN A 684 -36.04 -4.06 -2.75
CA ASN A 684 -36.82 -4.73 -1.72
C ASN A 684 -37.64 -3.76 -0.87
N ILE A 685 -37.07 -2.59 -0.52
CA ILE A 685 -37.79 -1.54 0.22
C ILE A 685 -39.00 -1.06 -0.56
N LEU A 686 -38.84 -0.72 -1.84
CA LEU A 686 -39.95 -0.24 -2.68
C LEU A 686 -41.03 -1.31 -2.80
N SER A 687 -40.67 -2.59 -2.92
CA SER A 687 -41.62 -3.71 -2.96
C SER A 687 -42.42 -3.82 -1.67
N LEU A 688 -41.72 -3.73 -0.51
CA LEU A 688 -42.37 -3.77 0.81
C LEU A 688 -43.23 -2.57 1.09
N LEU A 689 -42.84 -1.40 0.60
CA LEU A 689 -43.65 -0.18 0.72
C LEU A 689 -44.97 -0.32 -0.08
N VAL A 690 -44.89 -0.78 -1.34
CA VAL A 690 -46.06 -0.98 -2.18
C VAL A 690 -46.95 -2.07 -1.62
N SER A 691 -46.41 -3.20 -1.14
CA SER A 691 -47.17 -4.27 -0.54
C SER A 691 -47.91 -3.83 0.72
N GLY A 692 -47.31 -3.04 1.60
CA GLY A 692 -47.97 -2.51 2.81
C GLY A 692 -49.15 -1.56 2.54
N ILE A 693 -49.23 -0.98 1.32
CA ILE A 693 -50.37 -0.15 0.90
C ILE A 693 -51.48 -0.99 0.30
N PHE A 694 -51.18 -2.03 -0.46
CA PHE A 694 -52.14 -2.75 -1.29
C PHE A 694 -52.54 -4.13 -0.78
N LEU A 695 -51.70 -4.80 0.00
CA LEU A 695 -51.98 -6.13 0.56
C LEU A 695 -52.60 -6.02 1.97
N PRO A 696 -53.66 -6.79 2.27
CA PRO A 696 -54.32 -6.78 3.56
C PRO A 696 -53.62 -7.72 4.57
N PHE A 697 -52.36 -8.06 4.37
CA PHE A 697 -51.54 -8.90 5.23
C PHE A 697 -50.04 -8.67 4.89
N LEU A 698 -49.16 -9.04 5.81
CA LEU A 698 -47.69 -8.95 5.57
C LEU A 698 -47.28 -9.86 4.40
N PRO A 699 -46.56 -9.32 3.42
CA PRO A 699 -46.17 -10.08 2.22
C PRO A 699 -45.16 -11.19 2.51
N MET A 700 -44.41 -11.09 3.62
CA MET A 700 -43.43 -12.07 4.07
C MET A 700 -43.32 -12.01 5.60
N ALA A 701 -43.09 -13.13 6.25
CA ALA A 701 -42.85 -13.15 7.70
C ALA A 701 -41.44 -12.57 8.02
N PRO A 702 -41.27 -11.91 9.17
CA PRO A 702 -39.97 -11.34 9.57
C PRO A 702 -38.80 -12.31 9.51
N VAL A 703 -39.00 -13.58 9.92
CA VAL A 703 -38.01 -14.64 9.88
C VAL A 703 -37.58 -14.99 8.46
N HIS A 704 -38.50 -14.92 7.48
CA HIS A 704 -38.19 -15.18 6.09
C HIS A 704 -37.26 -14.11 5.51
N LEU A 705 -37.45 -12.83 5.85
CA LEU A 705 -36.57 -11.72 5.43
C LEU A 705 -35.14 -11.91 5.95
N ILE A 706 -35.00 -12.30 7.20
CA ILE A 706 -33.68 -12.54 7.81
C ILE A 706 -32.96 -13.72 7.15
N ILE A 707 -33.67 -14.81 6.89
CA ILE A 707 -33.10 -15.99 6.19
C ILE A 707 -32.70 -15.59 4.76
N LEU A 708 -33.56 -14.87 4.05
CA LEU A 708 -33.33 -14.42 2.69
C LEU A 708 -32.03 -13.61 2.58
N ASN A 709 -31.88 -12.61 3.48
CA ASN A 709 -30.69 -11.76 3.52
C ASN A 709 -29.43 -12.57 3.87
N LEU A 710 -29.47 -13.47 4.87
CA LEU A 710 -28.33 -14.31 5.21
C LEU A 710 -27.91 -15.22 4.04
N VAL A 711 -28.86 -15.86 3.37
CA VAL A 711 -28.58 -16.75 2.24
C VAL A 711 -28.04 -15.96 1.04
N TYR A 712 -28.59 -14.77 0.79
CA TYR A 712 -28.09 -13.87 -0.23
C TYR A 712 -26.64 -13.43 0.06
N ASP A 713 -26.37 -12.98 1.27
CA ASP A 713 -25.03 -12.57 1.70
C ASP A 713 -24.02 -13.71 1.59
N LEU A 714 -24.41 -14.92 1.99
CA LEU A 714 -23.58 -16.13 1.80
C LEU A 714 -23.28 -16.38 0.32
N SER A 715 -24.24 -16.13 -0.57
CA SER A 715 -24.02 -16.28 -2.02
C SER A 715 -23.02 -15.26 -2.55
N CYS A 716 -22.95 -14.08 -1.95
CA CYS A 716 -22.04 -13.00 -2.33
C CYS A 716 -20.59 -13.20 -1.86
N ILE A 717 -20.31 -14.07 -0.90
CA ILE A 717 -18.93 -14.39 -0.43
C ILE A 717 -18.00 -14.82 -1.56
N ALA A 718 -18.55 -15.35 -2.66
CA ALA A 718 -17.79 -15.75 -3.84
C ALA A 718 -17.42 -14.58 -4.77
N LEU A 719 -18.00 -13.39 -4.62
CA LEU A 719 -17.77 -12.25 -5.52
C LEU A 719 -16.30 -11.76 -5.57
N PRO A 720 -15.51 -11.77 -4.49
CA PRO A 720 -14.08 -11.50 -4.57
C PRO A 720 -13.34 -12.35 -5.61
N PHE A 721 -13.85 -13.54 -5.95
CA PHE A 721 -13.27 -14.47 -6.91
C PHE A 721 -13.84 -14.34 -8.32
N ASP A 722 -14.75 -13.39 -8.55
CA ASP A 722 -15.36 -13.21 -9.87
C ASP A 722 -14.38 -12.65 -10.91
N LYS A 723 -14.69 -12.93 -12.16
CA LYS A 723 -13.92 -12.44 -13.32
C LYS A 723 -14.28 -11.00 -13.61
N VAL A 724 -13.28 -10.21 -13.98
CA VAL A 724 -13.44 -8.83 -14.40
C VAL A 724 -13.27 -8.72 -15.91
N ASP A 725 -14.09 -7.91 -16.55
CA ASP A 725 -14.03 -7.67 -17.98
C ASP A 725 -12.75 -6.90 -18.35
N LYS A 726 -12.09 -7.29 -19.44
CA LYS A 726 -10.84 -6.65 -19.90
C LYS A 726 -10.99 -5.17 -20.19
N ASP A 727 -12.17 -4.76 -20.66
CA ASP A 727 -12.44 -3.36 -21.00
C ASP A 727 -12.41 -2.47 -19.75
N PHE A 728 -12.85 -2.99 -18.61
CA PHE A 728 -12.77 -2.29 -17.32
C PHE A 728 -11.31 -2.09 -16.85
N LEU A 729 -10.45 -3.06 -17.11
CA LEU A 729 -9.04 -3.02 -16.67
C LEU A 729 -8.19 -2.00 -17.44
N ARG A 730 -8.68 -1.44 -18.55
CA ARG A 730 -7.93 -0.50 -19.38
C ARG A 730 -7.82 0.90 -18.80
N ASN A 731 -8.81 1.31 -18.02
CA ASN A 731 -8.86 2.67 -17.48
C ASN A 731 -8.74 2.67 -15.95
N PRO A 732 -8.17 3.71 -15.37
CA PRO A 732 -8.22 3.93 -13.92
C PRO A 732 -9.65 4.21 -13.46
N HIS A 733 -9.97 3.83 -12.24
CA HIS A 733 -11.29 4.05 -11.64
C HIS A 733 -11.12 4.56 -10.22
N THR A 734 -11.87 5.61 -9.88
CA THR A 734 -11.93 6.20 -8.55
C THR A 734 -13.29 5.99 -7.92
N TRP A 735 -13.36 6.04 -6.59
CA TRP A 735 -14.61 5.91 -5.86
C TRP A 735 -15.47 7.17 -6.02
N GLU A 736 -16.73 6.97 -6.40
CA GLU A 736 -17.74 8.04 -6.47
C GLU A 736 -19.05 7.57 -5.84
N ALA A 737 -19.40 8.10 -4.67
CA ALA A 737 -20.69 7.83 -4.02
C ALA A 737 -21.89 8.21 -4.91
N LYS A 738 -21.74 9.25 -5.75
CA LYS A 738 -22.76 9.66 -6.72
C LYS A 738 -23.06 8.58 -7.77
N SER A 739 -22.05 7.83 -8.22
CA SER A 739 -22.21 6.71 -9.16
C SER A 739 -23.04 5.59 -8.52
N ILE A 740 -22.79 5.25 -7.26
CA ILE A 740 -23.53 4.22 -6.52
C ILE A 740 -25.00 4.65 -6.34
N THR A 741 -25.24 5.89 -5.95
CA THR A 741 -26.59 6.42 -5.79
C THR A 741 -27.38 6.42 -7.12
N ARG A 742 -26.75 6.85 -8.21
CA ARG A 742 -27.34 6.80 -9.56
C ARG A 742 -27.72 5.38 -9.95
N PHE A 743 -26.78 4.45 -9.72
CA PHE A 743 -26.98 3.05 -10.04
C PHE A 743 -28.15 2.43 -9.25
N MET A 744 -28.22 2.71 -7.95
CA MET A 744 -29.30 2.28 -7.05
C MET A 744 -30.67 2.74 -7.57
N VAL A 745 -30.81 4.03 -7.90
CA VAL A 745 -32.09 4.61 -8.36
C VAL A 745 -32.53 4.04 -9.73
N TRP A 746 -31.58 3.64 -10.59
CA TRP A 746 -31.93 3.07 -11.89
C TRP A 746 -32.20 1.58 -11.85
N MET A 747 -31.47 0.80 -11.05
CA MET A 747 -31.57 -0.66 -11.04
C MET A 747 -32.55 -1.19 -10.00
N GLY A 748 -32.67 -0.54 -8.84
CA GLY A 748 -33.56 -0.98 -7.77
C GLY A 748 -35.04 -1.06 -8.16
N PRO A 749 -35.62 -0.03 -8.77
CA PRO A 749 -37.06 -0.05 -9.15
C PRO A 749 -37.44 -1.17 -10.14
N ILE A 750 -36.46 -1.72 -10.89
CA ILE A 750 -36.75 -2.82 -11.80
C ILE A 750 -37.12 -4.06 -10.99
N SER A 751 -36.34 -4.38 -9.93
CA SER A 751 -36.64 -5.50 -9.04
C SER A 751 -38.04 -5.36 -8.46
N SER A 752 -38.38 -4.19 -7.92
CA SER A 752 -39.71 -3.91 -7.34
C SER A 752 -40.85 -4.09 -8.34
N ALA A 753 -40.66 -3.72 -9.59
CA ALA A 753 -41.71 -3.92 -10.61
C ALA A 753 -42.02 -5.41 -10.82
N PHE A 754 -41.02 -6.29 -10.68
CA PHE A 754 -41.21 -7.74 -10.79
C PHE A 754 -41.73 -8.36 -9.51
N ASP A 755 -41.37 -7.85 -8.34
CA ASP A 755 -42.02 -8.22 -7.07
C ASP A 755 -43.50 -7.88 -7.09
N ILE A 756 -43.88 -6.66 -7.55
CA ILE A 756 -45.27 -6.26 -7.70
C ILE A 756 -46.02 -7.17 -8.69
N LEU A 757 -45.40 -7.53 -9.81
CA LEU A 757 -45.97 -8.48 -10.75
C LEU A 757 -46.18 -9.86 -10.07
N THR A 758 -45.21 -10.31 -9.28
CA THR A 758 -45.33 -11.55 -8.49
C THR A 758 -46.48 -11.44 -7.46
N PHE A 759 -46.65 -10.32 -6.77
CA PHE A 759 -47.78 -10.12 -5.86
C PHE A 759 -49.13 -10.24 -6.60
N ILE A 760 -49.25 -9.63 -7.76
CA ILE A 760 -50.49 -9.72 -8.57
C ILE A 760 -50.73 -11.17 -8.99
N LEU A 761 -49.73 -11.87 -9.50
CA LEU A 761 -49.88 -13.25 -9.92
C LEU A 761 -50.20 -14.19 -8.77
N LEU A 762 -49.52 -14.04 -7.62
CA LEU A 762 -49.81 -14.83 -6.43
C LEU A 762 -51.20 -14.56 -5.89
N TYR A 763 -51.59 -13.30 -5.72
CA TYR A 763 -52.86 -12.92 -5.10
C TYR A 763 -54.09 -13.30 -5.95
N PHE A 764 -54.05 -13.05 -7.27
CA PHE A 764 -55.20 -13.23 -8.12
C PHE A 764 -55.23 -14.55 -8.89
N ILE A 765 -54.11 -15.20 -9.10
CA ILE A 765 -54.02 -16.38 -9.98
C ILE A 765 -53.52 -17.61 -9.24
N ILE A 766 -52.29 -17.60 -8.74
CA ILE A 766 -51.58 -18.82 -8.32
C ILE A 766 -52.16 -19.40 -7.03
N VAL A 767 -52.33 -18.54 -6.01
CA VAL A 767 -52.87 -18.99 -4.72
C VAL A 767 -54.33 -19.39 -4.85
N PRO A 768 -55.21 -18.61 -5.51
CA PRO A 768 -56.60 -19.06 -5.76
C PRO A 768 -56.70 -20.35 -6.55
N MET A 769 -55.86 -20.57 -7.57
CA MET A 769 -55.78 -21.84 -8.31
C MET A 769 -55.30 -23.03 -7.43
N THR A 770 -54.59 -22.71 -6.37
CA THR A 770 -54.04 -23.77 -5.46
C THR A 770 -55.00 -24.11 -4.35
N THR A 771 -55.64 -23.09 -3.74
CA THR A 771 -56.55 -23.24 -2.60
C THR A 771 -58.03 -23.44 -3.04
N GLY A 772 -58.36 -23.07 -4.25
CA GLY A 772 -59.74 -23.15 -4.77
C GLY A 772 -60.63 -21.95 -4.40
N HIS A 773 -60.08 -20.96 -3.69
CA HIS A 773 -60.82 -19.75 -3.25
C HIS A 773 -59.91 -18.50 -3.26
N ALA A 774 -60.53 -17.33 -3.43
CA ALA A 774 -59.87 -16.06 -3.28
C ALA A 774 -59.65 -15.70 -1.78
N TYR A 775 -58.78 -14.73 -1.52
CA TYR A 775 -58.56 -14.21 -0.18
C TYR A 775 -59.84 -13.59 0.40
N VAL A 776 -60.24 -14.01 1.59
CA VAL A 776 -61.30 -13.41 2.35
C VAL A 776 -60.84 -13.11 3.76
N HIS A 777 -60.83 -11.83 4.10
CA HIS A 777 -60.35 -11.33 5.40
C HIS A 777 -61.16 -11.98 6.56
N GLY A 778 -60.49 -12.51 7.59
CA GLY A 778 -61.11 -13.11 8.75
C GLY A 778 -61.64 -14.54 8.54
N ALA A 779 -61.52 -15.15 7.39
CA ALA A 779 -61.89 -16.54 7.15
C ALA A 779 -60.78 -17.48 7.61
N GLU A 780 -61.15 -18.69 8.11
CA GLU A 780 -60.18 -19.74 8.50
C GLU A 780 -59.23 -20.09 7.33
N SER A 781 -59.71 -20.00 6.09
CA SER A 781 -58.97 -20.23 4.87
C SER A 781 -57.91 -19.14 4.57
N ALA A 782 -58.00 -17.96 5.21
CA ALA A 782 -57.06 -16.87 5.00
C ALA A 782 -55.65 -17.22 5.41
N VAL A 783 -55.46 -18.00 6.48
CA VAL A 783 -54.13 -18.40 6.97
C VAL A 783 -53.41 -19.23 5.92
N GLY A 784 -54.02 -20.21 5.34
CA GLY A 784 -53.43 -21.03 4.27
C GLY A 784 -53.11 -20.22 3.00
N PHE A 785 -53.95 -19.23 2.68
CA PHE A 785 -53.68 -18.32 1.60
C PHE A 785 -52.47 -17.46 1.81
N ILE A 786 -52.32 -16.86 3.02
CA ILE A 786 -51.19 -16.02 3.41
C ILE A 786 -49.89 -16.81 3.39
N VAL A 787 -49.83 -18.00 3.98
CA VAL A 787 -48.63 -18.85 4.00
C VAL A 787 -48.17 -19.25 2.60
N LEU A 788 -49.10 -19.60 1.69
CA LEU A 788 -48.78 -19.89 0.29
C LEU A 788 -48.23 -18.67 -0.45
N PHE A 789 -48.86 -17.50 -0.21
CA PHE A 789 -48.42 -16.25 -0.79
C PHE A 789 -47.00 -15.91 -0.32
N GLN A 790 -46.76 -15.93 0.99
CA GLN A 790 -45.46 -15.64 1.60
C GLN A 790 -44.37 -16.65 1.11
N THR A 791 -44.67 -17.93 1.02
CA THR A 791 -43.76 -18.94 0.48
C THR A 791 -43.42 -18.67 -0.99
N GLY A 792 -44.43 -18.27 -1.80
CA GLY A 792 -44.21 -17.96 -3.20
C GLY A 792 -43.28 -16.76 -3.39
N TRP A 793 -43.51 -15.65 -2.69
CA TRP A 793 -42.61 -14.51 -2.80
C TRP A 793 -41.22 -14.75 -2.20
N PHE A 794 -41.13 -15.51 -1.13
CA PHE A 794 -39.84 -15.91 -0.53
C PHE A 794 -38.93 -16.65 -1.53
N ILE A 795 -39.49 -17.59 -2.29
CA ILE A 795 -38.72 -18.30 -3.32
C ILE A 795 -38.39 -17.36 -4.49
N GLU A 796 -39.36 -16.59 -4.99
CA GLU A 796 -39.13 -15.67 -6.11
C GLU A 796 -38.07 -14.64 -5.80
N SER A 797 -38.12 -14.03 -4.62
CA SER A 797 -37.17 -13.03 -4.14
C SER A 797 -35.72 -13.57 -4.11
N MET A 798 -35.51 -14.83 -3.70
CA MET A 798 -34.19 -15.46 -3.77
C MET A 798 -33.71 -15.66 -5.20
N TRP A 799 -34.59 -16.09 -6.10
CA TRP A 799 -34.23 -16.27 -7.51
C TRP A 799 -33.92 -14.93 -8.20
N SER A 800 -34.72 -13.91 -7.98
CA SER A 800 -34.48 -12.57 -8.53
C SER A 800 -33.18 -11.97 -8.00
N GLN A 801 -32.92 -12.05 -6.68
CA GLN A 801 -31.68 -11.55 -6.04
C GLN A 801 -30.44 -12.32 -6.50
N THR A 802 -30.48 -13.65 -6.66
CA THR A 802 -29.34 -14.41 -7.16
C THR A 802 -29.09 -14.16 -8.64
N MET A 803 -30.15 -14.01 -9.45
CA MET A 803 -30.01 -13.70 -10.87
C MET A 803 -29.50 -12.28 -11.11
N VAL A 804 -29.84 -11.32 -10.25
CA VAL A 804 -29.34 -9.94 -10.35
C VAL A 804 -27.80 -9.90 -10.22
N ILE A 805 -27.21 -10.74 -9.39
CA ILE A 805 -25.74 -10.88 -9.30
C ILE A 805 -25.16 -11.13 -10.70
N HIS A 806 -25.70 -12.11 -11.42
CA HIS A 806 -25.23 -12.44 -12.77
C HIS A 806 -25.48 -11.33 -13.79
N MET A 807 -26.58 -10.58 -13.64
CA MET A 807 -26.95 -9.49 -14.55
C MET A 807 -26.10 -8.26 -14.37
N LEU A 808 -25.78 -7.89 -13.12
CA LEU A 808 -25.13 -6.63 -12.79
C LEU A 808 -23.58 -6.73 -12.71
N ARG A 809 -23.01 -7.93 -12.61
CA ARG A 809 -21.55 -8.14 -12.46
C ARG A 809 -20.71 -7.67 -13.66
N SER A 810 -21.30 -7.43 -14.82
CA SER A 810 -20.62 -7.08 -16.05
C SER A 810 -21.50 -6.20 -16.92
N ALA A 811 -20.90 -5.29 -17.68
CA ALA A 811 -21.59 -4.50 -18.72
C ALA A 811 -22.12 -5.37 -19.85
N LYS A 812 -21.53 -6.54 -20.09
CA LYS A 812 -21.83 -7.48 -21.17
C LYS A 812 -23.07 -8.33 -20.88
N ILE A 813 -23.57 -9.04 -21.90
CA ILE A 813 -24.70 -9.95 -21.74
C ILE A 813 -24.26 -11.16 -20.90
N PRO A 814 -24.92 -11.44 -19.77
CA PRO A 814 -24.56 -12.54 -18.88
C PRO A 814 -24.62 -13.89 -19.61
N PHE A 815 -23.75 -14.82 -19.19
CA PHE A 815 -23.59 -16.18 -19.69
C PHE A 815 -23.18 -16.30 -21.16
N LEU A 816 -23.57 -15.33 -22.03
CA LEU A 816 -23.22 -15.33 -23.44
C LEU A 816 -21.88 -14.64 -23.71
N GLN A 817 -21.72 -13.42 -23.24
CA GLN A 817 -20.52 -12.60 -23.47
C GLN A 817 -19.57 -12.53 -22.27
N SER A 818 -20.09 -12.64 -21.05
CA SER A 818 -19.30 -12.64 -19.81
C SER A 818 -19.76 -13.78 -18.92
N ARG A 819 -18.85 -14.73 -18.65
CA ARG A 819 -19.13 -15.88 -17.79
C ARG A 819 -18.65 -15.60 -16.37
N PRO A 820 -19.48 -15.87 -15.34
CA PRO A 820 -19.08 -15.75 -13.95
C PRO A 820 -17.95 -16.71 -13.61
N ALA A 821 -17.27 -16.46 -12.52
CA ALA A 821 -16.41 -17.47 -11.92
C ALA A 821 -17.27 -18.68 -11.48
N TRP A 822 -16.72 -19.88 -11.57
CA TRP A 822 -17.46 -21.09 -11.22
C TRP A 822 -18.00 -21.08 -9.78
N LEU A 823 -17.20 -20.47 -8.86
CA LEU A 823 -17.58 -20.34 -7.45
C LEU A 823 -18.83 -19.45 -7.28
N VAL A 824 -18.91 -18.33 -8.00
CA VAL A 824 -20.10 -17.44 -7.98
C VAL A 824 -21.32 -18.19 -8.52
N LEU A 825 -21.16 -18.98 -9.58
CA LEU A 825 -22.26 -19.75 -10.14
C LEU A 825 -22.75 -20.82 -9.15
N VAL A 826 -21.83 -21.54 -8.51
CA VAL A 826 -22.18 -22.59 -7.54
C VAL A 826 -22.87 -22.01 -6.31
N THR A 827 -22.32 -20.94 -5.71
CA THR A 827 -22.92 -20.34 -4.50
C THR A 827 -24.32 -19.78 -4.77
N THR A 828 -24.53 -19.10 -5.90
CA THR A 828 -25.86 -18.56 -6.26
C THR A 828 -26.87 -19.66 -6.58
N LEU A 829 -26.47 -20.72 -7.26
CA LEU A 829 -27.33 -21.88 -7.53
C LEU A 829 -27.67 -22.64 -6.25
N LEU A 830 -26.70 -22.82 -5.35
CA LEU A 830 -26.96 -23.45 -4.06
C LEU A 830 -27.91 -22.62 -3.21
N ALA A 831 -27.79 -21.28 -3.20
CA ALA A 831 -28.70 -20.39 -2.49
C ALA A 831 -30.12 -20.50 -3.04
N ALA A 832 -30.30 -20.42 -4.36
CA ALA A 832 -31.60 -20.56 -5.01
C ALA A 832 -32.20 -21.97 -4.78
N ALA A 833 -31.40 -23.02 -4.88
CA ALA A 833 -31.84 -24.39 -4.61
C ALA A 833 -32.24 -24.59 -3.13
N PHE A 834 -31.42 -24.10 -2.18
CA PHE A 834 -31.70 -24.19 -0.75
C PHE A 834 -33.07 -23.58 -0.42
N VAL A 835 -33.32 -22.34 -0.84
CA VAL A 835 -34.61 -21.67 -0.58
C VAL A 835 -35.77 -22.35 -1.31
N THR A 836 -35.55 -22.87 -2.52
CA THR A 836 -36.61 -23.59 -3.27
C THR A 836 -37.02 -24.89 -2.62
N PHE A 837 -36.06 -25.62 -2.04
CA PHE A 837 -36.34 -26.90 -1.38
C PHE A 837 -36.74 -26.79 0.09
N LEU A 838 -36.52 -25.63 0.72
CA LEU A 838 -36.83 -25.40 2.12
C LEU A 838 -38.32 -25.67 2.48
N PRO A 839 -39.33 -25.27 1.69
CA PRO A 839 -40.74 -25.60 1.93
C PRO A 839 -41.08 -27.11 1.86
N TYR A 840 -40.21 -27.91 1.28
CA TYR A 840 -40.36 -29.36 1.17
C TYR A 840 -39.56 -30.13 2.23
N SER A 841 -38.86 -29.42 3.09
CA SER A 841 -38.01 -29.98 4.15
C SER A 841 -38.78 -30.11 5.48
N PRO A 842 -38.25 -30.89 6.45
CA PRO A 842 -38.81 -30.93 7.80
C PRO A 842 -38.85 -29.56 8.51
N LEU A 843 -38.05 -28.62 8.07
CA LEU A 843 -37.98 -27.25 8.60
C LEU A 843 -39.16 -26.37 8.12
N ALA A 844 -39.94 -26.81 7.14
CA ALA A 844 -41.04 -26.03 6.57
C ALA A 844 -42.08 -25.65 7.61
N SER A 845 -42.48 -26.61 8.46
CA SER A 845 -43.44 -26.36 9.53
C SER A 845 -42.92 -25.34 10.56
N LEU A 846 -41.64 -25.41 10.88
CA LEU A 846 -40.97 -24.53 11.82
C LEU A 846 -40.89 -23.09 11.31
N LEU A 847 -40.76 -22.95 9.99
CA LEU A 847 -40.64 -21.67 9.29
C LEU A 847 -41.95 -21.17 8.71
N HIS A 848 -43.08 -21.82 9.00
CA HIS A 848 -44.39 -21.47 8.42
C HIS A 848 -44.37 -21.41 6.88
N LEU A 849 -43.68 -22.36 6.23
CA LEU A 849 -43.60 -22.50 4.79
C LEU A 849 -44.46 -23.66 4.31
N THR A 850 -45.04 -23.56 3.14
CA THR A 850 -45.89 -24.58 2.54
C THR A 850 -45.42 -24.98 1.15
N PRO A 851 -45.39 -26.28 0.79
CA PRO A 851 -45.02 -26.72 -0.54
C PRO A 851 -45.91 -26.12 -1.63
N LEU A 852 -45.27 -25.58 -2.68
CA LEU A 852 -45.97 -24.97 -3.80
C LEU A 852 -46.25 -25.99 -4.91
N LYS A 853 -47.36 -25.86 -5.64
CA LYS A 853 -47.68 -26.72 -6.78
C LYS A 853 -46.72 -26.45 -7.95
N PRO A 854 -46.43 -27.46 -8.81
CA PRO A 854 -45.52 -27.31 -9.95
C PRO A 854 -45.82 -26.17 -10.91
N ILE A 855 -47.10 -25.78 -11.02
CA ILE A 855 -47.54 -24.65 -11.87
C ILE A 855 -46.86 -23.33 -11.45
N TYR A 856 -46.58 -23.15 -10.15
CA TYR A 856 -45.83 -21.96 -9.65
C TYR A 856 -44.48 -21.82 -10.32
N PHE A 857 -43.71 -22.88 -10.48
CA PHE A 857 -42.37 -22.82 -11.05
C PHE A 857 -42.35 -22.43 -12.53
N ILE A 858 -43.46 -22.67 -13.24
CA ILE A 858 -43.63 -22.21 -14.64
C ILE A 858 -43.77 -20.66 -14.64
N PHE A 859 -44.57 -20.11 -13.72
CA PHE A 859 -44.70 -18.65 -13.58
C PHE A 859 -43.40 -18.02 -13.09
N LEU A 860 -42.73 -18.65 -12.11
CA LEU A 860 -41.42 -18.23 -11.62
C LEU A 860 -40.39 -18.13 -12.77
N LEU A 861 -40.26 -19.15 -13.57
CA LEU A 861 -39.35 -19.17 -14.72
C LEU A 861 -39.68 -18.00 -15.70
N PHE A 862 -40.96 -17.78 -15.99
CA PHE A 862 -41.41 -16.70 -16.86
C PHE A 862 -41.04 -15.32 -16.28
N ILE A 863 -41.29 -15.10 -14.98
CA ILE A 863 -40.95 -13.84 -14.28
C ILE A 863 -39.42 -13.61 -14.34
N ILE A 864 -38.63 -14.60 -14.01
CA ILE A 864 -37.17 -14.47 -14.00
C ILE A 864 -36.61 -14.17 -15.41
N ILE A 865 -37.10 -14.82 -16.46
CA ILE A 865 -36.68 -14.53 -17.83
C ILE A 865 -37.03 -13.09 -18.21
N LEU A 866 -38.25 -12.64 -17.91
CA LEU A 866 -38.70 -11.30 -18.22
C LEU A 866 -37.92 -10.23 -17.42
N TYR A 867 -37.61 -10.53 -16.16
CA TYR A 867 -36.74 -9.73 -15.31
C TYR A 867 -35.35 -9.58 -15.93
N MET A 868 -34.71 -10.69 -16.31
CA MET A 868 -33.39 -10.67 -16.94
C MET A 868 -33.36 -9.83 -18.23
N ILE A 869 -34.40 -9.93 -19.06
CA ILE A 869 -34.53 -9.12 -20.28
C ILE A 869 -34.63 -7.62 -19.92
N SER A 870 -35.51 -7.29 -18.97
CA SER A 870 -35.71 -5.91 -18.53
C SER A 870 -34.47 -5.28 -17.95
N VAL A 871 -33.77 -5.96 -17.05
CA VAL A 871 -32.48 -5.50 -16.52
C VAL A 871 -31.47 -5.28 -17.64
N THR A 872 -31.41 -6.18 -18.64
CA THR A 872 -30.49 -6.03 -19.78
C THR A 872 -30.79 -4.77 -20.61
N ILE A 873 -32.08 -4.47 -20.82
CA ILE A 873 -32.51 -3.27 -21.57
C ILE A 873 -32.13 -2.02 -20.80
N VAL A 874 -32.50 -1.94 -19.51
CA VAL A 874 -32.20 -0.76 -18.68
C VAL A 874 -30.71 -0.58 -18.50
N LYS A 875 -29.92 -1.66 -18.34
CA LYS A 875 -28.47 -1.63 -18.35
C LYS A 875 -27.90 -0.95 -19.60
N LYS A 876 -28.36 -1.33 -20.78
CA LYS A 876 -27.92 -0.69 -22.04
C LYS A 876 -28.25 0.81 -22.09
N ILE A 877 -29.43 1.20 -21.59
CA ILE A 877 -29.86 2.61 -21.54
C ILE A 877 -28.95 3.37 -20.54
N TYR A 878 -28.70 2.79 -19.36
CA TYR A 878 -27.85 3.37 -18.33
C TYR A 878 -26.44 3.63 -18.87
N ILE A 879 -25.80 2.60 -19.44
CA ILE A 879 -24.44 2.70 -20.02
C ILE A 879 -24.41 3.77 -21.13
N LYS A 880 -25.43 3.82 -22.01
CA LYS A 880 -25.49 4.82 -23.07
C LYS A 880 -25.61 6.25 -22.53
N LYS A 881 -26.32 6.43 -21.40
CA LYS A 881 -26.55 7.74 -20.80
C LYS A 881 -25.38 8.27 -19.99
N TYR A 882 -24.76 7.41 -19.20
CA TYR A 882 -23.75 7.81 -18.22
C TYR A 882 -22.31 7.41 -18.61
N GLN A 883 -22.14 6.60 -19.65
CA GLN A 883 -20.85 6.07 -20.13
C GLN A 883 -20.08 5.28 -19.04
N GLU A 884 -20.78 4.84 -18.01
CA GLU A 884 -20.25 4.06 -16.89
C GLU A 884 -21.08 2.81 -16.62
N TRP A 885 -20.49 1.81 -15.92
CA TRP A 885 -21.21 0.65 -15.43
C TRP A 885 -20.80 0.26 -14.01
N LEU A 886 -19.51 -0.03 -13.78
CA LEU A 886 -18.95 -0.38 -12.48
C LEU A 886 -18.13 0.76 -11.92
#